data_9c7b520799834f28cb76272508af9983
#
_entry.id   9c7b520799834f28cb76272508af9983
#
_cell.length_a   1.000
_cell.length_b   1.000
_cell.length_c   1.000
_cell.angle_alpha   90.00
_cell.angle_beta   90.00
_cell.angle_gamma   90.00
#
_symmetry.space_group_name_H-M   'P 1'
#
loop_
_entity.id
_entity.type
_entity.pdbx_description
1 polymer ?
#
loop_
_entity_poly.entity_id
_entity_poly.type
_entity_poly.pdbx_seq_one_letter_code
_entity_poly.pdbx_strand_id
1 'polypeptide(L)'
;MPVSSYALATAETVSVETDAHVIPVKGKVVNEQGEPLIGVNVRVKGTNTGTITDINGCFKLTLPQDGRLVFSYIGYQELEQTAKDQAELDVVLKEDAQTLNEVVVTTQKRRQTSIEVPTAVSALSGNTMARLNIKQMDEMAAFTPGLQVQIQSPNNPGYVIRGVTSDGGESYSQPRISVFMDGVSISRSQASVVELYDMERVEVVKGPQGTLFGRGAEIGAMHLLRNKPTSKLGGEVKLNYGTHNQRGAEGYLNTPLNEKIANRFAFSYDAHDGYIDNLAGGKLNGKSAIAVRNSTRFLAGENTVMNLVLDYQHDNYPGTSFKNNTLAPQGGDTSPFTAAYLNGGDDLGIKRHNGGAAFAIDHTLSPTLKLASITGFRAYKSNENFDADGTYLNLLDCQENVKGNQFSQELRLNWDNGGKLAGFVGASYFYEHSQQNVQLYSNLQQTLPLVAGESFKNTINSLDLPATVTTGVVQGLGTQLDQLAAAYPPYADIIAGLKGQLSAAIQSNLSTALTGVAAQWNEQMNASTWSATPNFYSDINSTVSSVLTQIFGSDAVKPYLAQFGLTPEAVAAQITSGVGTSLTQAGLPAYSGVAIPESYQENSTNYATNQAVDIFADLTWHITKQLNFTAGLRGTYEHQRTGYSSTSESVPLLGSSLLYQTSDGKRVWESGNYYSWVGRAALNYMIGRNNIYASISRGRRPAVIAFNNRPDEVTRLKPEIIVSYEMGIKGVVLDSRLSYDLSLFYYDWSHFQSSRLTTDDNGTKKYVADDAGKAHSLGAEVGLRYTFSPEVSVFGNYAYIDGKFNDEDGNGHVQEYAGNRFRLTPKSAAAVGIDVTLPVSRQATLYFRPTYSYKSKVYFENENSEL
;
A
#
# COMPACT_ATOMS: atom_id res chain seq x y z
N MET A 1 -27.14 -97.84 13.07
CA MET A 1 -26.57 -97.23 14.28
C MET A 1 -27.01 -95.79 14.29
N PRO A 2 -27.57 -95.28 15.36
CA PRO A 2 -28.55 -94.19 15.24
C PRO A 2 -27.91 -92.78 15.18
N VAL A 3 -28.56 -91.96 14.36
CA VAL A 3 -28.31 -90.49 14.28
C VAL A 3 -29.18 -89.80 15.32
N SER A 4 -28.62 -89.04 16.21
CA SER A 4 -29.25 -88.26 17.21
C SER A 4 -29.61 -86.86 16.64
N SER A 5 -30.97 -86.63 16.62
CA SER A 5 -31.53 -85.35 16.24
C SER A 5 -31.47 -84.37 17.42
N TYR A 6 -30.78 -83.20 17.20
CA TYR A 6 -30.94 -82.01 18.12
C TYR A 6 -32.03 -81.10 17.64
N ALA A 7 -32.98 -80.84 18.50
CA ALA A 7 -34.07 -79.88 18.26
C ALA A 7 -33.54 -78.45 18.41
N LEU A 8 -33.87 -77.61 17.43
CA LEU A 8 -33.66 -76.16 17.55
C LEU A 8 -34.83 -75.62 18.44
N ALA A 9 -34.44 -74.98 19.52
CA ALA A 9 -35.31 -74.11 20.29
C ALA A 9 -35.40 -72.73 19.59
N THR A 10 -36.54 -72.36 19.15
CA THR A 10 -36.85 -71.03 18.66
C THR A 10 -36.91 -70.08 19.88
N ALA A 11 -35.96 -69.16 19.96
CA ALA A 11 -36.02 -68.03 20.86
C ALA A 11 -37.00 -66.97 20.27
N GLU A 12 -38.10 -66.76 20.93
CA GLU A 12 -38.97 -65.62 20.75
C GLU A 12 -38.20 -64.33 21.12
N THR A 13 -37.92 -63.53 20.16
CA THR A 13 -37.44 -62.13 20.36
C THR A 13 -38.68 -61.35 20.81
N VAL A 14 -38.78 -61.09 22.09
CA VAL A 14 -39.68 -60.09 22.64
C VAL A 14 -39.06 -58.72 22.25
N SER A 15 -39.63 -58.11 21.21
CA SER A 15 -39.38 -56.71 20.91
C SER A 15 -40.13 -55.86 21.95
N VAL A 16 -39.44 -55.41 22.95
CA VAL A 16 -39.92 -54.31 23.80
C VAL A 16 -39.88 -53.04 22.99
N GLU A 17 -40.96 -52.73 22.25
CA GLU A 17 -41.21 -51.37 21.82
C GLU A 17 -41.43 -50.51 23.07
N THR A 18 -40.39 -49.87 23.61
CA THR A 18 -40.58 -48.73 24.48
C THR A 18 -41.09 -47.59 23.63
N ASP A 19 -42.39 -47.34 23.61
CA ASP A 19 -42.98 -46.08 23.20
C ASP A 19 -42.32 -44.96 24.03
N ALA A 20 -41.24 -44.44 23.55
CA ALA A 20 -40.63 -43.25 24.13
C ALA A 20 -41.61 -42.09 23.86
N HIS A 21 -42.41 -41.72 24.88
CA HIS A 21 -43.21 -40.50 24.82
C HIS A 21 -42.30 -39.32 24.47
N VAL A 22 -42.39 -38.86 23.25
CA VAL A 22 -41.68 -37.69 22.75
C VAL A 22 -42.54 -36.44 22.87
N ILE A 23 -42.00 -35.37 23.42
CA ILE A 23 -42.72 -34.10 23.60
C ILE A 23 -42.15 -33.07 22.63
N PRO A 24 -42.97 -32.27 21.94
CA PRO A 24 -42.51 -31.12 21.18
C PRO A 24 -42.22 -29.97 22.15
N VAL A 25 -41.01 -29.42 22.05
CA VAL A 25 -40.55 -28.24 22.79
C VAL A 25 -40.23 -27.15 21.82
N LYS A 26 -40.68 -25.94 22.12
CA LYS A 26 -40.32 -24.69 21.44
C LYS A 26 -39.79 -23.73 22.49
N GLY A 27 -39.03 -22.77 22.04
CA GLY A 27 -38.48 -21.76 22.96
C GLY A 27 -37.77 -20.64 22.24
N LYS A 28 -37.27 -19.69 23.03
CA LYS A 28 -36.50 -18.55 22.57
C LYS A 28 -35.21 -18.46 23.33
N VAL A 29 -34.11 -18.23 22.63
CA VAL A 29 -32.76 -18.02 23.20
C VAL A 29 -32.35 -16.56 23.01
N VAL A 30 -32.00 -15.90 24.11
CA VAL A 30 -31.58 -14.48 24.09
C VAL A 30 -30.24 -14.31 24.86
N ASN A 31 -29.56 -13.21 24.67
CA ASN A 31 -28.42 -12.80 25.52
C ASN A 31 -28.93 -12.13 26.82
N GLU A 32 -28.00 -11.73 27.71
CA GLU A 32 -28.33 -11.03 28.98
C GLU A 32 -28.97 -9.65 28.72
N GLN A 33 -28.79 -9.07 27.55
CA GLN A 33 -29.43 -7.85 27.09
C GLN A 33 -30.82 -8.11 26.51
N GLY A 34 -31.20 -9.40 26.38
CA GLY A 34 -32.51 -9.86 25.84
C GLY A 34 -32.58 -9.76 24.32
N GLU A 35 -31.45 -9.72 23.63
CA GLU A 35 -31.41 -9.79 22.17
C GLU A 35 -31.48 -11.23 21.70
N PRO A 36 -32.26 -11.56 20.64
CA PRO A 36 -32.34 -12.90 20.13
C PRO A 36 -31.00 -13.39 19.56
N LEU A 37 -30.61 -14.60 20.00
CA LEU A 37 -29.39 -15.24 19.50
C LEU A 37 -29.72 -16.16 18.33
N ILE A 38 -29.30 -15.76 17.14
CA ILE A 38 -29.55 -16.48 15.87
C ILE A 38 -28.48 -17.55 15.65
N GLY A 39 -28.92 -18.79 15.38
CA GLY A 39 -27.99 -19.88 15.07
C GLY A 39 -27.36 -20.55 16.29
N VAL A 40 -27.98 -20.40 17.49
CA VAL A 40 -27.63 -21.20 18.67
C VAL A 40 -27.88 -22.67 18.36
N ASN A 41 -26.93 -23.53 18.59
CA ASN A 41 -27.08 -24.97 18.48
C ASN A 41 -27.86 -25.50 19.70
N VAL A 42 -28.99 -26.06 19.46
CA VAL A 42 -29.87 -26.67 20.49
C VAL A 42 -29.92 -28.18 20.24
N ARG A 43 -29.29 -28.95 21.11
CA ARG A 43 -29.11 -30.41 20.94
C ARG A 43 -29.69 -31.18 22.12
N VAL A 44 -30.29 -32.33 21.83
CA VAL A 44 -30.68 -33.28 22.87
C VAL A 44 -29.44 -34.00 23.39
N LYS A 45 -29.15 -33.89 24.69
CA LYS A 45 -27.95 -34.45 25.32
C LYS A 45 -27.87 -35.96 25.08
N GLY A 46 -26.69 -36.40 24.60
CA GLY A 46 -26.43 -37.82 24.34
C GLY A 46 -26.95 -38.36 23.01
N THR A 47 -27.59 -37.52 22.18
CA THR A 47 -28.09 -37.89 20.85
C THR A 47 -27.50 -36.98 19.75
N ASN A 48 -27.78 -37.36 18.49
CA ASN A 48 -27.48 -36.53 17.32
C ASN A 48 -28.68 -35.66 16.90
N THR A 49 -29.77 -35.63 17.69
CA THR A 49 -30.97 -34.86 17.42
C THR A 49 -30.77 -33.44 17.91
N GLY A 50 -30.92 -32.45 17.02
CA GLY A 50 -30.72 -31.04 17.33
C GLY A 50 -31.38 -30.14 16.31
N THR A 51 -31.42 -28.84 16.62
CA THR A 51 -31.87 -27.76 15.75
C THR A 51 -31.03 -26.53 16.01
N ILE A 52 -31.16 -25.48 15.21
CA ILE A 52 -30.59 -24.17 15.44
C ILE A 52 -31.68 -23.14 15.63
N THR A 53 -31.42 -22.10 16.42
CA THR A 53 -32.35 -20.99 16.57
C THR A 53 -32.51 -20.20 15.28
N ASP A 54 -33.74 -19.77 15.01
CA ASP A 54 -34.08 -18.90 13.88
C ASP A 54 -33.63 -17.43 14.12
N ILE A 55 -34.02 -16.52 13.21
CA ILE A 55 -33.66 -15.07 13.26
C ILE A 55 -34.29 -14.34 14.46
N ASN A 56 -35.33 -14.90 15.09
CA ASN A 56 -35.97 -14.39 16.31
C ASN A 56 -35.41 -15.04 17.57
N GLY A 57 -34.37 -15.90 17.43
CA GLY A 57 -33.82 -16.72 18.50
C GLY A 57 -34.72 -17.91 18.88
N CYS A 58 -35.76 -18.20 18.10
CA CYS A 58 -36.71 -19.28 18.39
C CYS A 58 -36.20 -20.64 17.89
N PHE A 59 -36.51 -21.69 18.62
CA PHE A 59 -36.27 -23.09 18.24
C PHE A 59 -37.48 -23.97 18.43
N LYS A 60 -37.53 -25.04 17.65
CA LYS A 60 -38.53 -26.12 17.82
C LYS A 60 -37.81 -27.45 17.68
N LEU A 61 -38.04 -28.34 18.61
CA LEU A 61 -37.40 -29.65 18.66
C LEU A 61 -38.29 -30.66 19.37
N THR A 62 -38.22 -31.93 18.99
CA THR A 62 -38.90 -33.03 19.68
C THR A 62 -37.89 -33.84 20.48
N LEU A 63 -38.16 -34.10 21.75
CA LEU A 63 -37.24 -34.80 22.64
C LEU A 63 -37.99 -35.79 23.54
N PRO A 64 -37.32 -36.82 24.12
CA PRO A 64 -37.90 -37.69 25.13
C PRO A 64 -38.37 -36.91 26.37
N GLN A 65 -39.42 -37.37 27.06
CA GLN A 65 -40.08 -36.65 28.16
C GLN A 65 -39.16 -36.18 29.30
N ASP A 66 -38.02 -36.86 29.53
CA ASP A 66 -36.98 -36.45 30.47
C ASP A 66 -35.71 -35.95 29.78
N GLY A 67 -35.81 -35.55 28.52
CA GLY A 67 -34.65 -35.11 27.71
C GLY A 67 -34.05 -33.78 28.22
N ARG A 68 -32.73 -33.70 28.21
CA ARG A 68 -32.00 -32.47 28.48
C ARG A 68 -31.59 -31.82 27.16
N LEU A 69 -31.79 -30.52 27.06
CA LEU A 69 -31.29 -29.71 25.97
C LEU A 69 -29.98 -29.06 26.35
N VAL A 70 -29.04 -29.09 25.45
CA VAL A 70 -27.73 -28.39 25.50
C VAL A 70 -27.80 -27.25 24.53
N PHE A 71 -27.67 -26.04 25.04
CA PHE A 71 -27.58 -24.81 24.23
C PHE A 71 -26.13 -24.40 24.16
N SER A 72 -25.58 -24.36 22.95
CA SER A 72 -24.20 -23.91 22.73
C SER A 72 -24.16 -22.86 21.65
N TYR A 73 -23.43 -21.74 21.92
CA TYR A 73 -23.25 -20.65 21.02
C TYR A 73 -21.86 -20.04 21.24
N ILE A 74 -21.15 -19.74 20.16
CA ILE A 74 -19.77 -19.24 20.24
C ILE A 74 -19.74 -17.89 20.97
N GLY A 75 -18.92 -17.78 22.01
CA GLY A 75 -18.82 -16.60 22.87
C GLY A 75 -19.75 -16.63 24.09
N TYR A 76 -20.54 -17.69 24.26
CA TYR A 76 -21.46 -17.86 25.38
C TYR A 76 -21.18 -19.13 26.15
N GLN A 77 -21.52 -19.14 27.43
CA GLN A 77 -21.43 -20.34 28.28
C GLN A 77 -22.44 -21.40 27.80
N GLU A 78 -21.98 -22.64 27.67
CA GLU A 78 -22.85 -23.74 27.37
C GLU A 78 -23.88 -23.92 28.51
N LEU A 79 -25.13 -23.97 28.20
CA LEU A 79 -26.23 -24.13 29.16
C LEU A 79 -26.95 -25.44 28.93
N GLU A 80 -27.01 -26.26 29.96
CA GLU A 80 -27.90 -27.43 29.98
C GLU A 80 -29.22 -27.09 30.69
N GLN A 81 -30.34 -27.39 30.04
CA GLN A 81 -31.68 -27.21 30.62
C GLN A 81 -32.56 -28.44 30.39
N THR A 82 -33.24 -28.85 31.42
CA THR A 82 -34.22 -29.97 31.35
C THR A 82 -35.56 -29.43 30.90
N ALA A 83 -36.16 -30.02 29.88
CA ALA A 83 -37.51 -29.66 29.41
C ALA A 83 -38.57 -30.45 30.17
N LYS A 84 -38.62 -30.39 31.50
CA LYS A 84 -39.67 -31.06 32.33
C LYS A 84 -40.99 -30.37 32.08
N ASP A 85 -41.97 -31.08 31.45
CA ASP A 85 -43.37 -30.68 31.27
C ASP A 85 -43.61 -29.26 30.70
N GLN A 86 -42.57 -28.60 30.15
CA GLN A 86 -42.66 -27.26 29.59
C GLN A 86 -42.60 -27.32 28.06
N ALA A 87 -43.74 -27.01 27.44
CA ALA A 87 -43.84 -26.91 25.97
C ALA A 87 -43.12 -25.64 25.42
N GLU A 88 -42.71 -24.69 26.29
CA GLU A 88 -42.07 -23.44 25.91
C GLU A 88 -40.94 -23.11 26.90
N LEU A 89 -39.74 -22.82 26.38
CA LEU A 89 -38.53 -22.57 27.15
C LEU A 89 -37.91 -21.22 26.73
N ASP A 90 -37.88 -20.25 27.63
CA ASP A 90 -37.07 -19.02 27.47
C ASP A 90 -35.69 -19.25 28.07
N VAL A 91 -34.68 -19.10 27.22
CA VAL A 91 -33.28 -19.38 27.57
C VAL A 91 -32.47 -18.10 27.45
N VAL A 92 -31.78 -17.73 28.52
CA VAL A 92 -30.83 -16.64 28.54
C VAL A 92 -29.44 -17.25 28.58
N LEU A 93 -28.65 -17.07 27.49
CA LEU A 93 -27.23 -17.42 27.50
C LEU A 93 -26.44 -16.26 28.03
N LYS A 94 -25.50 -16.56 28.94
CA LYS A 94 -24.55 -15.58 29.49
C LYS A 94 -23.33 -15.57 28.63
N GLU A 95 -22.85 -14.37 28.35
CA GLU A 95 -21.52 -14.24 27.76
C GLU A 95 -20.51 -14.95 28.66
N ASP A 96 -19.63 -15.75 28.07
CA ASP A 96 -18.59 -16.40 28.82
C ASP A 96 -17.52 -15.37 29.19
N ALA A 97 -17.59 -14.88 30.44
CA ALA A 97 -16.60 -13.93 30.96
C ALA A 97 -15.16 -14.50 30.99
N GLN A 98 -15.03 -15.84 30.96
CA GLN A 98 -13.74 -16.50 30.79
C GLN A 98 -13.28 -16.51 29.34
N THR A 99 -14.20 -16.37 28.36
CA THR A 99 -13.91 -16.19 26.94
C THR A 99 -13.72 -14.72 26.53
N LEU A 100 -13.75 -13.75 27.44
CA LEU A 100 -13.42 -12.35 27.15
C LEU A 100 -12.03 -12.16 26.45
N ASN A 101 -11.17 -13.18 26.50
CA ASN A 101 -9.91 -13.25 25.77
C ASN A 101 -10.01 -14.02 24.43
N GLU A 102 -11.15 -14.70 24.13
CA GLU A 102 -11.39 -15.41 22.87
C GLU A 102 -12.25 -14.55 21.94
N VAL A 103 -11.59 -13.88 21.00
CA VAL A 103 -12.31 -13.10 19.99
C VAL A 103 -12.90 -14.05 18.94
N VAL A 104 -14.21 -13.95 18.73
CA VAL A 104 -14.87 -14.63 17.60
C VAL A 104 -14.41 -13.98 16.30
N VAL A 105 -13.97 -14.79 15.36
CA VAL A 105 -13.51 -14.35 14.05
C VAL A 105 -14.34 -14.95 12.92
N THR A 106 -14.35 -14.28 11.79
CA THR A 106 -15.04 -14.74 10.56
C THR A 106 -14.08 -14.91 9.39
N THR A 107 -12.79 -14.93 9.67
CA THR A 107 -11.70 -15.02 8.68
C THR A 107 -11.82 -16.23 7.76
N GLN A 108 -12.36 -17.35 8.25
CA GLN A 108 -12.62 -18.55 7.42
C GLN A 108 -14.01 -18.57 6.80
N LYS A 109 -14.66 -17.41 6.63
CA LYS A 109 -16.03 -17.28 6.11
C LYS A 109 -17.07 -18.07 6.99
N ARG A 110 -16.66 -18.45 8.21
CA ARG A 110 -17.45 -19.10 9.25
C ARG A 110 -17.16 -18.46 10.59
N ARG A 111 -18.11 -18.44 11.51
CA ARG A 111 -17.88 -17.96 12.90
C ARG A 111 -17.10 -19.04 13.66
N GLN A 112 -15.92 -18.70 14.14
CA GLN A 112 -15.05 -19.57 14.93
C GLN A 112 -14.36 -18.72 15.99
N THR A 113 -13.85 -19.35 17.05
CA THR A 113 -12.94 -18.66 17.96
C THR A 113 -11.58 -18.47 17.28
N SER A 114 -10.84 -17.43 17.61
CA SER A 114 -9.49 -17.20 17.08
C SER A 114 -8.56 -18.39 17.33
N ILE A 115 -8.80 -19.14 18.39
CA ILE A 115 -8.05 -20.36 18.77
C ILE A 115 -8.28 -21.49 17.75
N GLU A 116 -9.51 -21.71 17.29
CA GLU A 116 -9.87 -22.82 16.37
C GLU A 116 -9.30 -22.63 14.96
N VAL A 117 -8.99 -21.40 14.54
CA VAL A 117 -8.53 -21.10 13.18
C VAL A 117 -7.08 -21.56 12.99
N PRO A 118 -6.76 -22.48 12.04
CA PRO A 118 -5.40 -23.00 11.83
C PRO A 118 -4.53 -22.04 10.97
N THR A 119 -4.40 -20.80 11.40
CA THR A 119 -3.51 -19.77 10.86
C THR A 119 -3.33 -18.64 11.88
N ALA A 120 -2.27 -17.87 11.79
CA ALA A 120 -2.08 -16.72 12.67
C ALA A 120 -3.11 -15.63 12.38
N VAL A 121 -3.92 -15.31 13.38
CA VAL A 121 -4.97 -14.28 13.34
C VAL A 121 -4.87 -13.41 14.58
N SER A 122 -4.76 -12.11 14.38
CA SER A 122 -4.91 -11.13 15.46
C SER A 122 -6.26 -10.43 15.32
N ALA A 123 -7.01 -10.32 16.41
CA ALA A 123 -8.30 -9.65 16.38
C ALA A 123 -8.42 -8.68 17.55
N LEU A 124 -8.82 -7.43 17.24
CA LEU A 124 -9.13 -6.40 18.22
C LEU A 124 -10.64 -6.15 18.24
N SER A 125 -11.25 -6.28 19.41
CA SER A 125 -12.67 -5.96 19.58
C SER A 125 -12.91 -4.44 19.54
N GLY A 126 -14.10 -4.02 19.07
CA GLY A 126 -14.47 -2.61 19.06
C GLY A 126 -14.42 -1.96 20.45
N ASN A 127 -14.77 -2.69 21.52
CA ASN A 127 -14.63 -2.23 22.90
C ASN A 127 -13.16 -1.94 23.26
N THR A 128 -12.23 -2.82 22.86
CA THR A 128 -10.80 -2.61 23.11
C THR A 128 -10.32 -1.38 22.33
N MET A 129 -10.71 -1.25 21.07
CA MET A 129 -10.33 -0.11 20.22
C MET A 129 -10.88 1.21 20.80
N ALA A 130 -12.15 1.26 21.21
CA ALA A 130 -12.76 2.44 21.83
C ALA A 130 -12.06 2.85 23.14
N ARG A 131 -11.68 1.86 23.97
CA ARG A 131 -10.95 2.09 25.24
C ARG A 131 -9.51 2.56 25.04
N LEU A 132 -8.84 2.12 23.95
CA LEU A 132 -7.50 2.55 23.57
C LEU A 132 -7.51 3.81 22.70
N ASN A 133 -8.69 4.33 22.38
CA ASN A 133 -8.92 5.46 21.48
C ASN A 133 -8.28 5.24 20.09
N ILE A 134 -8.30 4.00 19.60
CA ILE A 134 -7.81 3.64 18.26
C ILE A 134 -8.85 4.08 17.23
N LYS A 135 -8.47 5.00 16.37
CA LYS A 135 -9.31 5.57 15.30
C LYS A 135 -8.79 5.28 13.91
N GLN A 136 -7.51 4.94 13.80
CA GLN A 136 -6.84 4.67 12.51
C GLN A 136 -6.06 3.35 12.55
N MET A 137 -5.68 2.88 11.37
CA MET A 137 -5.04 1.58 11.21
C MET A 137 -3.59 1.54 11.75
N ASP A 138 -2.88 2.65 11.70
CA ASP A 138 -1.51 2.79 12.22
C ASP A 138 -1.48 2.69 13.75
N GLU A 139 -2.46 3.26 14.44
CA GLU A 139 -2.61 3.15 15.90
C GLU A 139 -2.85 1.70 16.34
N MET A 140 -3.53 0.89 15.50
CA MET A 140 -3.77 -0.53 15.75
C MET A 140 -2.51 -1.39 15.63
N ALA A 141 -1.54 -0.97 14.82
CA ALA A 141 -0.35 -1.77 14.51
C ALA A 141 0.47 -2.13 15.76
N ALA A 142 0.55 -1.23 16.75
CA ALA A 142 1.26 -1.48 18.00
C ALA A 142 0.69 -2.68 18.80
N PHE A 143 -0.60 -3.00 18.61
CA PHE A 143 -1.29 -4.09 19.32
C PHE A 143 -1.37 -5.38 18.51
N THR A 144 -0.80 -5.40 17.29
CA THR A 144 -0.90 -6.53 16.36
C THR A 144 0.50 -7.01 16.00
N PRO A 145 1.00 -8.16 16.55
CA PRO A 145 2.32 -8.68 16.22
C PRO A 145 2.49 -8.84 14.71
N GLY A 146 3.65 -8.44 14.16
CA GLY A 146 3.98 -8.59 12.74
C GLY A 146 3.25 -7.65 11.78
N LEU A 147 2.37 -6.75 12.28
CA LEU A 147 1.77 -5.67 11.50
C LEU A 147 2.54 -4.37 11.75
N GLN A 148 2.85 -3.65 10.68
CA GLN A 148 3.30 -2.26 10.70
C GLN A 148 2.43 -1.46 9.72
N VAL A 149 2.21 -0.20 10.03
CA VAL A 149 1.59 0.75 9.09
C VAL A 149 2.53 1.95 8.98
N GLN A 150 2.94 2.25 7.76
CA GLN A 150 3.82 3.37 7.45
C GLN A 150 2.99 4.47 6.80
N ILE A 151 3.06 5.67 7.35
CA ILE A 151 2.36 6.84 6.84
C ILE A 151 3.40 7.81 6.31
N GLN A 152 3.98 7.49 5.15
CA GLN A 152 4.83 8.41 4.38
C GLN A 152 3.97 9.49 3.70
N SER A 153 2.85 9.07 3.12
CA SER A 153 1.75 9.94 2.72
C SER A 153 0.46 9.43 3.37
N PRO A 154 -0.32 10.29 4.06
CA PRO A 154 -1.64 9.92 4.56
C PRO A 154 -2.63 9.55 3.43
N ASN A 155 -2.31 9.88 2.18
CA ASN A 155 -3.09 9.48 1.01
C ASN A 155 -2.81 8.03 0.58
N ASN A 156 -1.59 7.54 0.77
CA ASN A 156 -1.16 6.21 0.34
C ASN A 156 -0.40 5.48 1.46
N PRO A 157 -1.10 5.01 2.51
CA PRO A 157 -0.45 4.30 3.61
C PRO A 157 0.17 2.99 3.15
N GLY A 158 1.36 2.70 3.64
CA GLY A 158 2.06 1.43 3.45
C GLY A 158 1.70 0.44 4.55
N TYR A 159 0.97 -0.62 4.22
CA TYR A 159 0.73 -1.74 5.13
C TYR A 159 1.86 -2.76 5.01
N VAL A 160 2.38 -3.21 6.13
CA VAL A 160 3.46 -4.21 6.19
C VAL A 160 3.01 -5.36 7.08
N ILE A 161 2.88 -6.56 6.52
CA ILE A 161 2.62 -7.79 7.28
C ILE A 161 3.81 -8.73 7.11
N ARG A 162 4.39 -9.18 8.24
CA ARG A 162 5.53 -10.09 8.27
C ARG A 162 6.68 -9.66 7.37
N GLY A 163 6.92 -8.36 7.33
CA GLY A 163 8.04 -7.77 6.61
C GLY A 163 7.80 -7.43 5.15
N VAL A 164 6.64 -7.71 4.61
CA VAL A 164 6.34 -7.41 3.20
C VAL A 164 5.42 -6.21 3.10
N THR A 165 5.89 -5.21 2.37
CA THR A 165 5.22 -3.93 2.20
C THR A 165 4.20 -3.96 1.07
N SER A 166 3.08 -3.28 1.30
CA SER A 166 2.04 -3.00 0.32
C SER A 166 1.74 -1.50 0.33
N ASP A 167 2.50 -0.73 -0.44
CA ASP A 167 2.47 0.73 -0.49
C ASP A 167 2.41 1.31 -1.91
N GLY A 168 2.21 0.47 -2.93
CA GLY A 168 2.03 0.91 -4.32
C GLY A 168 0.76 1.76 -4.47
N GLY A 169 0.92 3.00 -4.96
CA GLY A 169 -0.16 3.95 -5.22
C GLY A 169 -0.62 3.97 -6.68
N GLU A 170 0.13 3.33 -7.59
CA GLU A 170 -0.13 3.37 -9.03
C GLU A 170 -1.43 2.68 -9.40
N SER A 171 -2.19 3.27 -10.33
CA SER A 171 -3.51 2.76 -10.73
C SER A 171 -3.47 1.37 -11.37
N TYR A 172 -2.34 0.94 -11.94
CA TYR A 172 -2.14 -0.37 -12.54
C TYR A 172 -1.66 -1.45 -11.56
N SER A 173 -1.11 -1.07 -10.40
CA SER A 173 -0.56 -2.00 -9.40
C SER A 173 -1.64 -2.46 -8.43
N GLN A 174 -1.57 -3.72 -7.98
CA GLN A 174 -2.48 -4.27 -6.96
C GLN A 174 -1.77 -4.36 -5.62
N PRO A 175 -2.46 -4.14 -4.48
CA PRO A 175 -1.86 -4.31 -3.17
C PRO A 175 -1.57 -5.78 -2.87
N ARG A 176 -0.56 -6.05 -2.02
CA ARG A 176 -0.24 -7.38 -1.48
C ARG A 176 -1.10 -7.75 -0.28
N ILE A 177 -1.65 -6.74 0.39
CA ILE A 177 -2.53 -6.89 1.55
C ILE A 177 -3.91 -6.40 1.16
N SER A 178 -4.91 -7.26 1.33
CA SER A 178 -6.30 -6.87 1.07
C SER A 178 -6.93 -6.26 2.31
N VAL A 179 -7.59 -5.13 2.14
CA VAL A 179 -8.47 -4.53 3.15
C VAL A 179 -9.92 -4.85 2.77
N PHE A 180 -10.68 -5.40 3.71
CA PHE A 180 -12.11 -5.70 3.55
C PHE A 180 -12.91 -4.90 4.57
N MET A 181 -14.05 -4.38 4.14
CA MET A 181 -15.02 -3.74 5.02
C MET A 181 -16.39 -4.44 4.87
N ASP A 182 -16.85 -5.06 5.95
CA ASP A 182 -18.10 -5.87 5.97
C ASP A 182 -18.17 -6.92 4.84
N GLY A 183 -17.03 -7.49 4.46
CA GLY A 183 -16.92 -8.50 3.40
C GLY A 183 -16.72 -7.95 1.99
N VAL A 184 -16.75 -6.63 1.78
CA VAL A 184 -16.45 -5.97 0.50
C VAL A 184 -14.98 -5.56 0.47
N SER A 185 -14.25 -5.97 -0.57
CA SER A 185 -12.84 -5.60 -0.78
C SER A 185 -12.70 -4.10 -1.03
N ILE A 186 -11.62 -3.51 -0.53
CA ILE A 186 -11.13 -2.19 -0.87
C ILE A 186 -9.83 -2.37 -1.63
N SER A 187 -9.86 -2.14 -2.93
CA SER A 187 -8.79 -2.56 -3.83
C SER A 187 -7.64 -1.57 -3.99
N ARG A 188 -7.76 -0.35 -3.45
CA ARG A 188 -6.76 0.72 -3.61
C ARG A 188 -6.35 1.31 -2.26
N SER A 189 -5.07 1.66 -2.13
CA SER A 189 -4.52 2.25 -0.90
C SER A 189 -5.24 3.53 -0.52
N GLN A 190 -5.48 4.44 -1.47
CA GLN A 190 -6.17 5.71 -1.25
C GLN A 190 -7.62 5.53 -0.75
N ALA A 191 -8.28 4.44 -1.15
CA ALA A 191 -9.63 4.09 -0.69
C ALA A 191 -9.63 3.37 0.67
N SER A 192 -8.48 2.84 1.11
CA SER A 192 -8.35 2.06 2.36
C SER A 192 -8.15 2.92 3.61
N VAL A 193 -7.93 4.22 3.45
CA VAL A 193 -7.85 5.17 4.57
C VAL A 193 -9.25 5.45 5.06
N VAL A 194 -9.64 4.79 6.14
CA VAL A 194 -10.99 4.84 6.71
C VAL A 194 -10.93 5.06 8.22
N GLU A 195 -11.85 5.86 8.74
CA GLU A 195 -12.02 6.06 10.18
C GLU A 195 -12.63 4.82 10.84
N LEU A 196 -12.03 4.37 11.95
CA LEU A 196 -12.45 3.20 12.72
C LEU A 196 -13.39 3.61 13.85
N TYR A 197 -14.66 3.83 13.55
CA TYR A 197 -15.70 4.20 14.52
C TYR A 197 -16.85 3.19 14.50
N ASP A 198 -17.47 3.00 15.64
CA ASP A 198 -18.57 2.07 15.85
C ASP A 198 -18.27 0.68 15.27
N MET A 199 -17.08 0.17 15.63
CA MET A 199 -16.56 -1.12 15.15
C MET A 199 -17.06 -2.28 16.02
N GLU A 200 -17.37 -3.41 15.39
CA GLU A 200 -17.53 -4.68 16.09
C GLU A 200 -16.15 -5.25 16.44
N ARG A 201 -15.25 -5.30 15.46
CA ARG A 201 -13.86 -5.72 15.59
C ARG A 201 -13.07 -5.50 14.30
N VAL A 202 -11.74 -5.61 14.41
CA VAL A 202 -10.82 -5.71 13.27
C VAL A 202 -10.08 -7.05 13.36
N GLU A 203 -10.06 -7.79 12.28
CA GLU A 203 -9.35 -9.07 12.15
C GLU A 203 -8.17 -8.89 11.19
N VAL A 204 -6.95 -9.21 11.62
CA VAL A 204 -5.74 -9.23 10.79
C VAL A 204 -5.32 -10.68 10.61
N VAL A 205 -5.47 -11.19 9.39
CA VAL A 205 -5.08 -12.55 9.02
C VAL A 205 -3.74 -12.48 8.31
N LYS A 206 -2.78 -13.24 8.81
CA LYS A 206 -1.40 -13.21 8.33
C LYS A 206 -1.12 -14.42 7.44
N GLY A 207 -0.17 -14.25 6.52
CA GLY A 207 0.12 -15.25 5.49
C GLY A 207 -0.87 -15.24 4.32
N PRO A 208 -0.61 -16.02 3.26
CA PRO A 208 -1.45 -16.06 2.06
C PRO A 208 -2.89 -16.47 2.34
N GLN A 209 -3.82 -15.59 2.00
CA GLN A 209 -5.26 -15.76 2.21
C GLN A 209 -6.07 -15.71 0.91
N GLY A 210 -5.43 -15.89 -0.23
CA GLY A 210 -6.07 -15.79 -1.54
C GLY A 210 -7.26 -16.71 -1.74
N THR A 211 -7.28 -17.89 -1.10
CA THR A 211 -8.40 -18.85 -1.16
C THR A 211 -9.69 -18.24 -0.60
N LEU A 212 -9.61 -17.54 0.52
CA LEU A 212 -10.75 -16.99 1.27
C LEU A 212 -11.11 -15.57 0.84
N PHE A 213 -10.09 -14.74 0.56
CA PHE A 213 -10.24 -13.32 0.30
C PHE A 213 -10.01 -12.92 -1.18
N GLY A 214 -9.44 -13.80 -2.00
CA GLY A 214 -9.23 -13.57 -3.43
C GLY A 214 -8.04 -12.66 -3.74
N ARG A 215 -8.26 -11.71 -4.66
CA ARG A 215 -7.22 -10.80 -5.15
C ARG A 215 -6.56 -10.01 -4.03
N GLY A 216 -5.24 -9.79 -4.14
CA GLY A 216 -4.48 -8.93 -3.24
C GLY A 216 -4.30 -9.44 -1.81
N ALA A 217 -4.78 -10.64 -1.47
CA ALA A 217 -4.52 -11.29 -0.19
C ALA A 217 -3.31 -12.24 -0.29
N GLU A 218 -2.21 -11.72 -0.84
CA GLU A 218 -0.98 -12.49 -1.07
C GLU A 218 -0.26 -12.81 0.24
N ILE A 219 -0.12 -11.81 1.12
CA ILE A 219 0.62 -11.93 2.39
C ILE A 219 -0.27 -11.72 3.61
N GLY A 220 -1.53 -11.36 3.41
CA GLY A 220 -2.49 -11.17 4.50
C GLY A 220 -3.74 -10.42 4.07
N ALA A 221 -4.67 -10.34 5.02
CA ALA A 221 -5.89 -9.58 4.86
C ALA A 221 -6.26 -8.88 6.17
N MET A 222 -6.77 -7.65 6.07
CA MET A 222 -7.38 -6.92 7.18
C MET A 222 -8.89 -6.85 6.94
N HIS A 223 -9.67 -7.35 7.89
CA HIS A 223 -11.13 -7.39 7.81
C HIS A 223 -11.74 -6.48 8.86
N LEU A 224 -12.29 -5.36 8.43
CA LEU A 224 -12.94 -4.35 9.23
C LEU A 224 -14.43 -4.69 9.35
N LEU A 225 -14.87 -5.04 10.53
CA LEU A 225 -16.25 -5.42 10.82
C LEU A 225 -16.93 -4.36 11.68
N ARG A 226 -18.01 -3.82 11.18
CA ARG A 226 -18.77 -2.75 11.82
C ARG A 226 -19.97 -3.28 12.56
N ASN A 227 -20.41 -2.60 13.63
CA ASN A 227 -21.59 -2.99 14.40
C ASN A 227 -22.84 -2.97 13.51
N LYS A 228 -23.65 -4.02 13.67
CA LYS A 228 -24.91 -4.21 12.93
C LYS A 228 -26.07 -3.60 13.70
N PRO A 229 -27.19 -3.23 13.01
CA PRO A 229 -28.42 -2.83 13.69
C PRO A 229 -28.96 -3.92 14.59
N THR A 230 -29.41 -3.54 15.80
CA THR A 230 -30.01 -4.43 16.79
C THR A 230 -31.50 -4.16 16.98
N SER A 231 -32.22 -5.07 17.66
CA SER A 231 -33.66 -4.95 17.94
C SER A 231 -34.00 -4.01 19.11
N LYS A 232 -33.01 -3.36 19.72
CA LYS A 232 -33.20 -2.44 20.85
C LYS A 232 -32.83 -1.01 20.48
N LEU A 233 -33.60 -0.07 21.01
CA LEU A 233 -33.20 1.34 20.97
C LEU A 233 -31.96 1.56 21.84
N GLY A 234 -30.94 2.20 21.27
CA GLY A 234 -29.70 2.49 21.97
C GLY A 234 -28.88 3.53 21.24
N GLY A 235 -27.98 4.18 21.93
CA GLY A 235 -27.12 5.20 21.33
C GLY A 235 -25.98 5.58 22.27
N GLU A 236 -24.93 6.16 21.68
CA GLU A 236 -23.76 6.65 22.38
C GLU A 236 -23.23 7.88 21.66
N VAL A 237 -22.75 8.84 22.39
CA VAL A 237 -21.97 9.97 21.88
C VAL A 237 -20.71 10.11 22.73
N LYS A 238 -19.55 10.19 22.07
CA LYS A 238 -18.25 10.40 22.69
C LYS A 238 -17.67 11.70 22.15
N LEU A 239 -17.17 12.54 23.04
CA LEU A 239 -16.51 13.80 22.72
C LEU A 239 -15.05 13.74 23.17
N ASN A 240 -14.15 14.22 22.33
CA ASN A 240 -12.72 14.27 22.61
C ASN A 240 -12.21 15.71 22.43
N TYR A 241 -11.33 16.13 23.34
CA TYR A 241 -10.58 17.38 23.21
C TYR A 241 -9.15 17.16 23.71
N GLY A 242 -8.15 17.75 23.04
CA GLY A 242 -6.75 17.54 23.35
C GLY A 242 -5.83 18.65 22.85
N THR A 243 -4.53 18.41 22.95
CA THR A 243 -3.48 19.30 22.46
C THR A 243 -3.57 19.51 20.95
N HIS A 244 -2.90 20.53 20.41
CA HIS A 244 -3.00 20.94 19.00
C HIS A 244 -4.44 21.16 18.54
N ASN A 245 -5.29 21.71 19.43
CA ASN A 245 -6.70 21.95 19.16
C ASN A 245 -7.44 20.69 18.68
N GLN A 246 -7.03 19.50 19.18
CA GLN A 246 -7.71 18.26 18.86
C GLN A 246 -9.15 18.32 19.36
N ARG A 247 -10.09 18.04 18.47
CA ARG A 247 -11.53 18.03 18.70
C ARG A 247 -12.15 16.87 17.94
N GLY A 248 -12.90 16.06 18.65
CA GLY A 248 -13.56 14.90 18.07
C GLY A 248 -14.95 14.69 18.63
N ALA A 249 -15.83 14.18 17.79
CA ALA A 249 -17.17 13.72 18.16
C ALA A 249 -17.48 12.46 17.38
N GLU A 250 -17.80 11.38 18.07
CA GLU A 250 -18.24 10.13 17.45
C GLU A 250 -19.47 9.61 18.16
N GLY A 251 -20.27 8.84 17.45
CA GLY A 251 -21.43 8.22 18.08
C GLY A 251 -22.28 7.40 17.13
N TYR A 252 -23.28 6.77 17.73
CA TYR A 252 -24.29 6.04 16.98
C TYR A 252 -25.67 6.17 17.61
N LEU A 253 -26.68 5.98 16.78
CA LEU A 253 -28.08 5.79 17.17
C LEU A 253 -28.60 4.52 16.52
N ASN A 254 -29.02 3.54 17.35
CA ASN A 254 -29.66 2.32 16.91
C ASN A 254 -31.16 2.39 17.16
N THR A 255 -31.95 2.29 16.10
CA THR A 255 -33.40 2.43 16.14
C THR A 255 -34.08 1.20 15.56
N PRO A 256 -34.75 0.37 16.36
CA PRO A 256 -35.67 -0.64 15.84
C PRO A 256 -36.90 0.07 15.28
N LEU A 257 -37.07 0.01 13.96
CA LEU A 257 -38.27 0.60 13.31
C LEU A 257 -39.50 -0.24 13.49
N ASN A 258 -39.35 -1.57 13.47
CA ASN A 258 -40.35 -2.58 13.82
C ASN A 258 -39.62 -3.93 14.09
N GLU A 259 -40.37 -5.00 14.33
CA GLU A 259 -39.83 -6.34 14.62
C GLU A 259 -38.93 -6.90 13.49
N LYS A 260 -39.10 -6.42 12.24
CA LYS A 260 -38.41 -6.94 11.05
C LYS A 260 -37.33 -5.97 10.54
N ILE A 261 -37.36 -4.72 10.94
CA ILE A 261 -36.47 -3.68 10.39
C ILE A 261 -35.81 -2.93 11.54
N ALA A 262 -34.51 -2.92 11.56
CA ALA A 262 -33.71 -2.11 12.47
C ALA A 262 -32.72 -1.25 11.68
N ASN A 263 -32.50 -0.04 12.12
CA ASN A 263 -31.56 0.91 11.53
C ASN A 263 -30.50 1.33 12.57
N ARG A 264 -29.26 1.55 12.10
CA ARG A 264 -28.17 2.10 12.90
C ARG A 264 -27.49 3.17 12.09
N PHE A 265 -27.58 4.41 12.57
CA PHE A 265 -26.83 5.54 12.08
C PHE A 265 -25.59 5.74 12.96
N ALA A 266 -24.41 5.93 12.36
CA ALA A 266 -23.18 6.22 13.07
C ALA A 266 -22.43 7.36 12.37
N PHE A 267 -21.68 8.14 13.17
CA PHE A 267 -20.88 9.25 12.68
C PHE A 267 -19.55 9.36 13.43
N SER A 268 -18.56 9.95 12.77
CA SER A 268 -17.28 10.35 13.36
C SER A 268 -16.85 11.68 12.78
N TYR A 269 -16.35 12.55 13.62
CA TYR A 269 -15.59 13.75 13.28
C TYR A 269 -14.34 13.77 14.13
N ASP A 270 -13.17 13.93 13.50
CA ASP A 270 -11.88 14.01 14.20
C ASP A 270 -10.98 15.01 13.48
N ALA A 271 -10.51 16.00 14.22
CA ALA A 271 -9.67 17.06 13.67
C ALA A 271 -8.65 17.52 14.70
N HIS A 272 -7.45 17.85 14.23
CA HIS A 272 -6.43 18.59 15.00
C HIS A 272 -5.60 19.47 14.06
N ASP A 273 -5.09 20.56 14.61
CA ASP A 273 -4.16 21.44 13.90
C ASP A 273 -2.84 20.68 13.63
N GLY A 274 -2.12 21.07 12.58
CA GLY A 274 -0.78 20.55 12.34
C GLY A 274 0.17 20.89 13.49
N TYR A 275 1.12 20.02 13.77
CA TYR A 275 2.11 20.17 14.83
C TYR A 275 3.51 20.54 14.34
N ILE A 276 3.72 20.61 13.01
CA ILE A 276 4.92 21.14 12.37
C ILE A 276 4.56 22.47 11.71
N ASP A 277 5.29 23.54 12.01
CA ASP A 277 5.13 24.83 11.37
C ASP A 277 5.79 24.79 9.97
N ASN A 278 5.07 25.26 8.95
CA ASN A 278 5.65 25.50 7.64
C ASN A 278 6.07 26.97 7.53
N LEU A 279 7.36 27.23 7.39
CA LEU A 279 7.91 28.59 7.32
C LEU A 279 7.47 29.35 6.05
N ALA A 280 7.00 28.64 5.02
CA ALA A 280 6.37 29.22 3.84
C ALA A 280 4.86 29.51 4.03
N GLY A 281 4.29 29.17 5.16
CA GLY A 281 2.90 29.38 5.54
C GLY A 281 2.18 28.11 5.99
N GLY A 282 1.32 28.24 6.99
CA GLY A 282 0.48 27.18 7.50
C GLY A 282 1.17 26.19 8.44
N LYS A 283 0.49 25.08 8.69
CA LYS A 283 0.95 23.98 9.56
C LYS A 283 0.80 22.64 8.84
N LEU A 284 1.74 21.74 9.09
CA LEU A 284 1.82 20.41 8.46
C LEU A 284 1.46 19.31 9.47
N ASN A 285 1.15 18.12 8.95
CA ASN A 285 0.80 16.93 9.72
C ASN A 285 -0.45 17.11 10.60
N GLY A 286 -1.45 17.84 10.11
CA GLY A 286 -2.75 17.95 10.75
C GLY A 286 -3.77 16.95 10.22
N LYS A 287 -4.97 16.97 10.79
CA LYS A 287 -6.07 16.08 10.42
C LYS A 287 -7.40 16.83 10.42
N SER A 288 -8.27 16.50 9.49
CA SER A 288 -9.69 16.83 9.53
C SER A 288 -10.47 15.78 8.74
N ALA A 289 -11.20 14.91 9.43
CA ALA A 289 -11.98 13.85 8.83
C ALA A 289 -13.42 13.88 9.37
N ILE A 290 -14.39 13.66 8.47
CA ILE A 290 -15.79 13.43 8.80
C ILE A 290 -16.24 12.15 8.11
N ALA A 291 -16.89 11.26 8.86
CA ALA A 291 -17.42 10.01 8.32
C ALA A 291 -18.83 9.76 8.85
N VAL A 292 -19.69 9.25 7.98
CA VAL A 292 -21.07 8.88 8.32
C VAL A 292 -21.41 7.52 7.75
N ARG A 293 -22.26 6.77 8.46
CA ARG A 293 -22.72 5.45 8.03
C ARG A 293 -24.18 5.25 8.40
N ASN A 294 -24.94 4.71 7.46
CA ASN A 294 -26.28 4.19 7.71
C ASN A 294 -26.31 2.69 7.42
N SER A 295 -26.74 1.92 8.38
CA SER A 295 -26.90 0.46 8.27
C SER A 295 -28.36 0.11 8.53
N THR A 296 -28.96 -0.72 7.66
CA THR A 296 -30.33 -1.20 7.82
C THR A 296 -30.36 -2.72 7.71
N ARG A 297 -30.91 -3.36 8.74
CA ARG A 297 -31.14 -4.80 8.75
C ARG A 297 -32.62 -5.08 8.47
N PHE A 298 -32.86 -6.00 7.57
CA PHE A 298 -34.22 -6.51 7.21
C PHE A 298 -34.29 -8.00 7.50
N LEU A 299 -35.31 -8.42 8.20
CA LEU A 299 -35.65 -9.82 8.44
C LEU A 299 -36.78 -10.21 7.48
N ALA A 300 -36.45 -10.94 6.40
CA ALA A 300 -37.39 -11.37 5.37
C ALA A 300 -37.84 -12.82 5.64
N GLY A 301 -38.95 -12.97 6.33
CA GLY A 301 -39.40 -14.28 6.84
C GLY A 301 -38.55 -14.77 8.02
N GLU A 302 -38.53 -16.08 8.24
CA GLU A 302 -37.83 -16.72 9.36
C GLU A 302 -36.37 -17.10 9.02
N ASN A 303 -36.05 -17.13 7.73
CA ASN A 303 -34.81 -17.73 7.22
C ASN A 303 -33.88 -16.76 6.51
N THR A 304 -34.26 -15.48 6.35
CA THR A 304 -33.50 -14.54 5.54
C THR A 304 -33.18 -13.28 6.33
N VAL A 305 -31.88 -12.97 6.46
CA VAL A 305 -31.35 -11.70 7.00
C VAL A 305 -30.70 -10.92 5.86
N MET A 306 -31.12 -9.70 5.68
CA MET A 306 -30.53 -8.77 4.72
C MET A 306 -29.94 -7.57 5.46
N ASN A 307 -28.74 -7.15 5.08
CA ASN A 307 -28.08 -5.98 5.63
C ASN A 307 -27.67 -5.06 4.49
N LEU A 308 -28.14 -3.82 4.52
CA LEU A 308 -27.72 -2.74 3.63
C LEU A 308 -26.89 -1.76 4.44
N VAL A 309 -25.68 -1.46 3.99
CA VAL A 309 -24.78 -0.47 4.60
C VAL A 309 -24.43 0.55 3.54
N LEU A 310 -24.61 1.83 3.87
CA LEU A 310 -24.18 2.97 3.08
C LEU A 310 -23.19 3.77 3.92
N ASP A 311 -22.02 4.10 3.37
CA ASP A 311 -21.01 4.86 4.06
C ASP A 311 -20.41 5.96 3.17
N TYR A 312 -19.96 7.04 3.82
CA TYR A 312 -19.27 8.15 3.20
C TYR A 312 -18.28 8.77 4.18
N GLN A 313 -17.10 9.14 3.68
CA GLN A 313 -16.04 9.84 4.42
C GLN A 313 -15.48 10.96 3.56
N HIS A 314 -15.21 12.09 4.19
CA HIS A 314 -14.50 13.23 3.62
C HIS A 314 -13.34 13.61 4.52
N ASP A 315 -12.15 13.70 3.92
CA ASP A 315 -10.93 14.15 4.57
C ASP A 315 -10.46 15.45 3.93
N ASN A 316 -9.94 16.35 4.78
CA ASN A 316 -9.30 17.59 4.37
C ASN A 316 -8.08 17.80 5.29
N TYR A 317 -6.95 17.20 4.93
CA TYR A 317 -5.72 17.26 5.73
C TYR A 317 -4.79 18.34 5.18
N PRO A 318 -4.10 19.11 6.04
CA PRO A 318 -2.97 19.92 5.61
C PRO A 318 -1.83 19.05 5.11
N GLY A 319 -0.82 19.69 4.50
CA GLY A 319 0.32 18.99 3.94
C GLY A 319 1.09 18.13 4.93
N THR A 320 1.82 17.17 4.39
CA THR A 320 2.76 16.32 5.13
C THR A 320 4.12 16.97 5.18
N SER A 321 4.81 16.91 6.33
CA SER A 321 6.14 17.45 6.49
C SER A 321 7.19 16.54 5.86
N PHE A 322 7.98 17.10 4.93
CA PHE A 322 9.18 16.49 4.35
C PHE A 322 10.38 17.40 4.57
N LYS A 323 11.58 16.82 4.69
CA LYS A 323 12.84 17.58 4.78
C LYS A 323 13.95 16.85 4.04
N ASN A 324 14.67 17.59 3.20
CA ASN A 324 15.84 17.08 2.52
C ASN A 324 17.06 17.04 3.48
N ASN A 325 17.84 15.95 3.43
CA ASN A 325 19.02 15.80 4.30
C ASN A 325 20.20 16.70 3.94
N THR A 326 20.29 17.15 2.68
CA THR A 326 21.45 17.90 2.15
C THR A 326 21.18 19.39 2.02
N LEU A 327 19.91 19.76 1.75
CA LEU A 327 19.47 21.14 1.64
C LEU A 327 18.49 21.46 2.76
N ALA A 328 19.05 21.94 3.89
CA ALA A 328 18.21 22.35 5.02
C ALA A 328 17.21 23.44 4.60
N PRO A 329 16.02 23.50 5.23
CA PRO A 329 15.08 24.60 5.05
C PRO A 329 15.74 25.92 5.36
N GLN A 330 15.33 26.99 4.70
CA GLN A 330 15.85 28.32 4.93
C GLN A 330 15.66 28.72 6.42
N GLY A 331 16.79 28.97 7.13
CA GLY A 331 16.78 29.27 8.57
C GLY A 331 16.45 28.13 9.50
N GLY A 332 16.36 26.86 8.97
CA GLY A 332 16.05 25.65 9.71
C GLY A 332 17.17 24.62 9.71
N ASP A 333 16.88 23.48 10.35
CA ASP A 333 17.74 22.30 10.39
C ASP A 333 17.09 21.12 9.61
N THR A 334 17.79 19.99 9.53
CA THR A 334 17.30 18.76 8.87
C THR A 334 16.47 17.86 9.78
N SER A 335 16.18 18.26 11.03
CA SER A 335 15.38 17.48 11.95
C SER A 335 13.93 17.36 11.48
N PRO A 336 13.33 16.15 11.42
CA PRO A 336 11.94 15.97 11.02
C PRO A 336 10.93 16.49 12.09
N PHE A 337 11.40 16.89 13.27
CA PHE A 337 10.58 17.32 14.41
C PHE A 337 10.49 18.85 14.56
N THR A 338 11.23 19.59 13.77
CA THR A 338 11.25 21.06 13.77
C THR A 338 10.50 21.62 12.57
N ALA A 339 10.35 22.96 12.49
CA ALA A 339 9.70 23.62 11.36
C ALA A 339 10.31 23.20 10.01
N ALA A 340 9.46 23.05 9.01
CA ALA A 340 9.82 22.79 7.62
C ALA A 340 9.67 24.07 6.78
N TYR A 341 10.27 24.10 5.60
CA TYR A 341 9.98 25.09 4.57
C TYR A 341 9.54 24.34 3.31
N LEU A 342 8.24 24.35 3.03
CA LEU A 342 7.65 23.73 1.85
C LEU A 342 6.90 24.79 1.04
N ASN A 343 7.29 24.97 -0.21
CA ASN A 343 6.88 26.11 -1.05
C ASN A 343 5.39 26.27 -1.24
N GLY A 344 4.63 25.19 -1.29
CA GLY A 344 3.17 25.24 -1.48
C GLY A 344 2.40 25.89 -0.33
N GLY A 345 3.03 26.12 0.84
CA GLY A 345 2.40 26.81 1.97
C GLY A 345 1.08 26.15 2.39
N ASP A 346 0.02 26.98 2.50
CA ASP A 346 -1.34 26.52 2.85
C ASP A 346 -2.05 25.74 1.75
N ASP A 347 -1.55 25.74 0.51
CA ASP A 347 -2.12 24.96 -0.61
C ASP A 347 -1.72 23.48 -0.57
N LEU A 348 -0.72 23.13 0.25
CA LEU A 348 -0.36 21.73 0.46
C LEU A 348 -1.45 21.00 1.23
N GLY A 349 -1.72 19.76 0.83
CA GLY A 349 -2.68 18.95 1.57
C GLY A 349 -3.41 17.91 0.75
N ILE A 350 -4.31 17.21 1.44
CA ILE A 350 -5.08 16.10 0.90
C ILE A 350 -6.58 16.42 1.04
N LYS A 351 -7.30 16.34 -0.08
CA LYS A 351 -8.77 16.36 -0.09
C LYS A 351 -9.26 15.04 -0.66
N ARG A 352 -9.91 14.22 0.19
CA ARG A 352 -10.35 12.89 -0.20
C ARG A 352 -11.83 12.66 0.09
N HIS A 353 -12.48 11.94 -0.81
CA HIS A 353 -13.86 11.46 -0.70
C HIS A 353 -13.84 9.95 -0.91
N ASN A 354 -14.30 9.19 0.07
CA ASN A 354 -14.50 7.76 0.02
C ASN A 354 -15.96 7.44 0.33
N GLY A 355 -16.54 6.49 -0.38
CA GLY A 355 -17.89 6.05 -0.05
C GLY A 355 -18.24 4.72 -0.72
N GLY A 356 -19.32 4.12 -0.24
CA GLY A 356 -19.76 2.85 -0.79
C GLY A 356 -21.11 2.38 -0.31
N ALA A 357 -21.52 1.26 -0.91
CA ALA A 357 -22.70 0.50 -0.54
C ALA A 357 -22.31 -0.98 -0.45
N ALA A 358 -22.75 -1.65 0.62
CA ALA A 358 -22.66 -3.09 0.79
C ALA A 358 -24.04 -3.67 1.06
N PHE A 359 -24.43 -4.68 0.28
CA PHE A 359 -25.68 -5.40 0.48
C PHE A 359 -25.40 -6.88 0.68
N ALA A 360 -25.64 -7.38 1.88
CA ALA A 360 -25.42 -8.76 2.26
C ALA A 360 -26.77 -9.46 2.49
N ILE A 361 -26.91 -10.67 1.97
CA ILE A 361 -28.05 -11.56 2.17
C ILE A 361 -27.53 -12.87 2.73
N ASP A 362 -28.03 -13.26 3.89
CA ASP A 362 -27.82 -14.56 4.49
C ASP A 362 -29.18 -15.32 4.50
N HIS A 363 -29.27 -16.41 3.72
CA HIS A 363 -30.48 -17.22 3.61
C HIS A 363 -30.23 -18.65 4.09
N THR A 364 -30.95 -19.09 5.11
CA THR A 364 -30.90 -20.45 5.65
C THR A 364 -31.82 -21.36 4.83
N LEU A 365 -31.25 -22.18 3.95
CA LEU A 365 -31.98 -23.16 3.12
C LEU A 365 -32.42 -24.34 3.95
N SER A 366 -31.60 -24.78 4.89
CA SER A 366 -31.87 -25.83 5.86
C SER A 366 -31.00 -25.62 7.11
N PRO A 367 -31.24 -26.37 8.22
CA PRO A 367 -30.35 -26.26 9.40
C PRO A 367 -28.88 -26.48 9.13
N THR A 368 -28.55 -27.16 8.04
CA THR A 368 -27.16 -27.51 7.64
C THR A 368 -26.65 -26.75 6.42
N LEU A 369 -27.48 -25.96 5.74
CA LEU A 369 -27.16 -25.34 4.47
C LEU A 369 -27.56 -23.87 4.45
N LYS A 370 -26.58 -22.96 4.20
CA LYS A 370 -26.79 -21.50 4.12
C LYS A 370 -26.25 -20.94 2.82
N LEU A 371 -27.04 -20.11 2.16
CA LEU A 371 -26.66 -19.30 1.02
C LEU A 371 -26.29 -17.89 1.51
N ALA A 372 -25.09 -17.42 1.17
CA ALA A 372 -24.66 -16.06 1.41
C ALA A 372 -24.41 -15.34 0.08
N SER A 373 -24.87 -14.09 -0.03
CA SER A 373 -24.64 -13.20 -1.17
C SER A 373 -24.14 -11.87 -0.64
N ILE A 374 -23.03 -11.37 -1.20
CA ILE A 374 -22.46 -10.05 -0.85
C ILE A 374 -22.28 -9.27 -2.12
N THR A 375 -22.99 -8.16 -2.26
CA THR A 375 -22.85 -7.18 -3.35
C THR A 375 -22.20 -5.94 -2.80
N GLY A 376 -21.13 -5.48 -3.42
CA GLY A 376 -20.39 -4.30 -3.00
C GLY A 376 -20.19 -3.31 -4.14
N PHE A 377 -20.35 -2.02 -3.83
CA PHE A 377 -19.95 -0.91 -4.68
C PHE A 377 -19.15 0.08 -3.85
N ARG A 378 -18.01 0.54 -4.35
CA ARG A 378 -17.23 1.60 -3.73
C ARG A 378 -16.72 2.58 -4.77
N ALA A 379 -16.61 3.85 -4.36
CA ALA A 379 -16.01 4.91 -5.17
C ALA A 379 -15.14 5.80 -4.30
N TYR A 380 -14.08 6.32 -4.87
CA TYR A 380 -13.19 7.25 -4.20
C TYR A 380 -12.66 8.30 -5.16
N LYS A 381 -12.32 9.46 -4.61
CA LYS A 381 -11.61 10.54 -5.28
C LYS A 381 -10.66 11.18 -4.26
N SER A 382 -9.41 11.33 -4.63
CA SER A 382 -8.40 12.00 -3.82
C SER A 382 -7.66 13.03 -4.66
N ASN A 383 -7.38 14.18 -4.08
CA ASN A 383 -6.47 15.19 -4.59
C ASN A 383 -5.44 15.44 -3.50
N GLU A 384 -4.16 15.34 -3.83
CA GLU A 384 -3.04 15.63 -2.94
C GLU A 384 -2.11 16.62 -3.62
N ASN A 385 -1.79 17.70 -2.94
CA ASN A 385 -0.73 18.64 -3.31
C ASN A 385 0.40 18.45 -2.31
N PHE A 386 1.60 18.15 -2.80
CA PHE A 386 2.76 17.94 -1.95
C PHE A 386 4.04 18.47 -2.60
N ASP A 387 4.91 19.01 -1.77
CA ASP A 387 6.27 19.35 -2.12
C ASP A 387 7.10 18.06 -2.03
N ALA A 388 7.65 17.60 -3.15
CA ALA A 388 8.34 16.30 -3.23
C ALA A 388 9.85 16.43 -2.98
N ASP A 389 10.41 17.64 -2.98
CA ASP A 389 11.85 17.84 -2.77
C ASP A 389 12.23 18.13 -1.31
N GLY A 390 11.33 18.65 -0.51
CA GLY A 390 11.53 18.91 0.92
C GLY A 390 12.59 19.97 1.22
N THR A 391 12.85 20.89 0.26
CA THR A 391 13.82 21.98 0.38
C THR A 391 13.11 23.34 0.39
N TYR A 392 13.88 24.41 0.55
CA TYR A 392 13.35 25.78 0.37
C TYR A 392 13.35 26.23 -1.11
N LEU A 393 13.85 25.40 -2.01
CA LEU A 393 13.84 25.63 -3.45
C LEU A 393 12.55 25.06 -4.06
N ASN A 394 12.16 25.58 -5.21
CA ASN A 394 11.01 25.04 -5.95
C ASN A 394 11.52 24.07 -7.02
N LEU A 395 11.99 22.88 -6.59
CA LEU A 395 12.58 21.90 -7.49
C LEU A 395 11.55 20.93 -8.03
N LEU A 396 10.60 20.48 -7.18
CA LEU A 396 9.65 19.44 -7.53
C LEU A 396 8.38 19.52 -6.68
N ASP A 397 7.39 20.23 -7.16
CA ASP A 397 6.03 20.23 -6.61
C ASP A 397 5.15 19.25 -7.38
N CYS A 398 4.34 18.48 -6.69
CA CYS A 398 3.46 17.49 -7.27
C CYS A 398 2.00 17.70 -6.86
N GLN A 399 1.09 17.55 -7.84
CA GLN A 399 -0.34 17.40 -7.61
C GLN A 399 -0.78 16.02 -8.11
N GLU A 400 -1.25 15.17 -7.21
CA GLU A 400 -1.82 13.88 -7.55
C GLU A 400 -3.34 13.90 -7.47
N ASN A 401 -4.02 13.52 -8.56
CA ASN A 401 -5.46 13.38 -8.64
C ASN A 401 -5.81 11.93 -8.94
N VAL A 402 -6.34 11.20 -7.96
CA VAL A 402 -6.72 9.80 -8.11
C VAL A 402 -8.23 9.66 -7.98
N LYS A 403 -8.83 8.85 -8.83
CA LYS A 403 -10.26 8.48 -8.71
C LYS A 403 -10.47 7.06 -9.20
N GLY A 404 -11.45 6.40 -8.63
CA GLY A 404 -11.82 5.06 -9.07
C GLY A 404 -13.15 4.61 -8.50
N ASN A 405 -13.65 3.54 -9.10
CA ASN A 405 -14.82 2.83 -8.62
C ASN A 405 -14.65 1.33 -8.81
N GLN A 406 -15.32 0.56 -7.98
CA GLN A 406 -15.32 -0.89 -8.04
C GLN A 406 -16.72 -1.45 -7.78
N PHE A 407 -16.97 -2.60 -8.37
CA PHE A 407 -18.15 -3.44 -8.11
C PHE A 407 -17.69 -4.86 -7.81
N SER A 408 -18.30 -5.49 -6.83
CA SER A 408 -18.04 -6.89 -6.50
C SER A 408 -19.33 -7.64 -6.16
N GLN A 409 -19.38 -8.92 -6.56
CA GLN A 409 -20.45 -9.84 -6.20
C GLN A 409 -19.83 -11.16 -5.77
N GLU A 410 -20.16 -11.63 -4.56
CA GLU A 410 -19.78 -12.97 -4.08
C GLU A 410 -21.07 -13.76 -3.80
N LEU A 411 -21.14 -15.00 -4.29
CA LEU A 411 -22.16 -15.99 -3.94
C LEU A 411 -21.46 -17.18 -3.31
N ARG A 412 -21.98 -17.64 -2.16
CA ARG A 412 -21.38 -18.75 -1.44
C ARG A 412 -22.43 -19.63 -0.81
N LEU A 413 -22.27 -20.94 -0.99
CA LEU A 413 -23.08 -21.97 -0.36
C LEU A 413 -22.24 -22.63 0.74
N ASN A 414 -22.65 -22.42 2.00
CA ASN A 414 -21.99 -22.99 3.17
C ASN A 414 -22.79 -24.20 3.67
N TRP A 415 -22.07 -25.26 4.06
CA TRP A 415 -22.70 -26.39 4.72
C TRP A 415 -21.95 -26.82 5.98
N ASP A 416 -22.67 -27.17 7.00
CA ASP A 416 -22.17 -27.72 8.24
C ASP A 416 -23.32 -28.52 8.89
N ASN A 417 -23.16 -29.83 8.98
CA ASN A 417 -24.13 -30.71 9.58
C ASN A 417 -23.66 -31.30 10.93
N GLY A 418 -22.56 -30.72 11.50
CA GLY A 418 -21.89 -31.27 12.69
C GLY A 418 -21.28 -32.67 12.46
N GLY A 419 -21.17 -33.10 11.21
CA GLY A 419 -20.58 -34.38 10.81
C GLY A 419 -19.10 -34.28 10.48
N LYS A 420 -18.64 -35.27 9.67
CA LYS A 420 -17.22 -35.39 9.32
C LYS A 420 -16.74 -34.32 8.31
N LEU A 421 -17.65 -33.68 7.59
CA LEU A 421 -17.27 -32.69 6.55
C LEU A 421 -18.11 -31.43 6.69
N ALA A 422 -17.42 -30.28 6.75
CA ALA A 422 -17.99 -28.95 6.71
C ALA A 422 -17.23 -28.09 5.69
N GLY A 423 -17.86 -27.01 5.18
CA GLY A 423 -17.15 -26.13 4.24
C GLY A 423 -18.07 -25.24 3.44
N PHE A 424 -17.53 -24.72 2.34
CA PHE A 424 -18.28 -23.93 1.38
C PHE A 424 -17.73 -24.07 -0.03
N VAL A 425 -18.58 -23.74 -1.01
CA VAL A 425 -18.23 -23.46 -2.40
C VAL A 425 -18.78 -22.10 -2.79
N GLY A 426 -18.13 -21.41 -3.71
CA GLY A 426 -18.62 -20.12 -4.15
C GLY A 426 -18.01 -19.66 -5.46
N ALA A 427 -18.59 -18.56 -5.96
CA ALA A 427 -18.11 -17.83 -7.11
C ALA A 427 -18.13 -16.34 -6.81
N SER A 428 -17.21 -15.59 -7.43
CA SER A 428 -17.22 -14.14 -7.33
C SER A 428 -16.90 -13.48 -8.67
N TYR A 429 -17.42 -12.27 -8.83
CA TYR A 429 -17.10 -11.34 -9.90
C TYR A 429 -16.60 -10.04 -9.31
N PHE A 430 -15.55 -9.48 -9.93
CA PHE A 430 -14.97 -8.21 -9.55
C PHE A 430 -14.74 -7.35 -10.79
N TYR A 431 -15.09 -6.08 -10.69
CA TYR A 431 -14.81 -5.04 -11.67
C TYR A 431 -14.22 -3.82 -10.96
N GLU A 432 -13.20 -3.22 -11.55
CA GLU A 432 -12.59 -1.99 -11.07
C GLU A 432 -12.18 -1.12 -12.26
N HIS A 433 -12.40 0.18 -12.10
CA HIS A 433 -11.81 1.22 -12.94
C HIS A 433 -11.11 2.24 -12.06
N SER A 434 -9.87 2.60 -12.41
CA SER A 434 -9.09 3.62 -11.70
C SER A 434 -8.33 4.51 -12.67
N GLN A 435 -8.13 5.76 -12.27
CA GLN A 435 -7.36 6.77 -12.99
C GLN A 435 -6.51 7.53 -11.97
N GLN A 436 -5.23 7.69 -12.28
CA GLN A 436 -4.27 8.47 -11.51
C GLN A 436 -3.64 9.50 -12.43
N ASN A 437 -3.85 10.77 -12.15
CA ASN A 437 -3.24 11.89 -12.85
C ASN A 437 -2.21 12.53 -11.91
N VAL A 438 -1.00 12.70 -12.41
CA VAL A 438 0.09 13.38 -11.70
C VAL A 438 0.53 14.58 -12.53
N GLN A 439 0.51 15.74 -11.92
CA GLN A 439 1.06 16.98 -12.45
C GLN A 439 2.31 17.31 -11.65
N LEU A 440 3.40 17.53 -12.37
CA LEU A 440 4.69 17.89 -11.83
C LEU A 440 4.98 19.33 -12.21
N TYR A 441 5.39 20.12 -11.25
CA TYR A 441 5.83 21.50 -11.43
C TYR A 441 7.28 21.66 -10.98
N SER A 442 8.06 22.44 -11.70
CA SER A 442 9.48 22.68 -11.40
C SER A 442 9.90 24.08 -11.84
N ASN A 443 10.72 24.73 -11.04
CA ASN A 443 11.48 25.90 -11.46
C ASN A 443 12.78 25.43 -12.12
N LEU A 444 12.83 25.36 -13.46
CA LEU A 444 13.99 24.86 -14.16
C LEU A 444 15.27 25.68 -13.94
N GLN A 445 15.14 26.99 -13.65
CA GLN A 445 16.31 27.83 -13.35
C GLN A 445 17.02 27.38 -12.06
N GLN A 446 16.30 26.81 -11.12
CA GLN A 446 16.85 26.24 -9.87
C GLN A 446 17.20 24.76 -10.01
N THR A 447 16.43 24.01 -10.81
CA THR A 447 16.55 22.56 -10.94
C THR A 447 17.74 22.16 -11.84
N LEU A 448 17.94 22.82 -13.00
CA LEU A 448 18.98 22.43 -13.94
C LEU A 448 20.40 22.56 -13.41
N PRO A 449 20.77 23.60 -12.62
CA PRO A 449 22.08 23.65 -11.97
C PRO A 449 22.39 22.41 -11.12
N LEU A 450 21.39 21.85 -10.44
CA LEU A 450 21.56 20.69 -9.56
C LEU A 450 21.55 19.36 -10.34
N VAL A 451 20.69 19.22 -11.34
CA VAL A 451 20.50 17.96 -12.07
C VAL A 451 21.52 17.77 -13.20
N ALA A 452 21.83 18.84 -13.94
CA ALA A 452 22.69 18.81 -15.12
C ALA A 452 23.98 19.59 -14.96
N GLY A 453 24.12 20.43 -13.95
CA GLY A 453 25.20 21.41 -13.85
C GLY A 453 26.58 20.81 -13.84
N GLU A 454 26.82 19.76 -13.06
CA GLU A 454 28.14 19.12 -12.94
C GLU A 454 28.52 18.39 -14.25
N SER A 455 27.62 17.64 -14.84
CA SER A 455 27.84 16.97 -16.12
C SER A 455 28.13 17.96 -17.23
N PHE A 456 27.39 19.06 -17.25
CA PHE A 456 27.55 20.12 -18.24
C PHE A 456 28.90 20.85 -18.11
N LYS A 457 29.32 21.22 -16.88
CA LYS A 457 30.66 21.81 -16.60
C LYS A 457 31.78 20.86 -17.01
N ASN A 458 31.67 19.59 -16.70
CA ASN A 458 32.64 18.58 -17.06
C ASN A 458 32.77 18.45 -18.57
N THR A 459 31.68 18.50 -19.34
CA THR A 459 31.71 18.52 -20.79
C THR A 459 32.46 19.73 -21.32
N ILE A 460 32.15 20.94 -20.84
CA ILE A 460 32.81 22.17 -21.26
C ILE A 460 34.31 22.16 -20.91
N ASN A 461 34.65 21.76 -19.70
CA ASN A 461 36.04 21.73 -19.21
C ASN A 461 36.91 20.69 -19.94
N SER A 462 36.29 19.60 -20.42
CA SER A 462 36.98 18.55 -21.19
C SER A 462 37.38 18.97 -22.60
N LEU A 463 36.84 20.07 -23.13
CA LEU A 463 37.09 20.54 -24.52
C LEU A 463 38.44 21.23 -24.71
N ASP A 464 39.19 21.58 -23.65
CA ASP A 464 40.40 22.45 -23.73
C ASP A 464 40.19 23.57 -24.77
N LEU A 465 39.20 24.37 -24.54
CA LEU A 465 38.68 25.37 -25.46
C LEU A 465 39.76 26.33 -25.98
N PRO A 466 40.67 26.87 -25.12
CA PRO A 466 41.74 27.73 -25.58
C PRO A 466 42.63 27.07 -26.65
N ALA A 467 43.05 25.82 -26.40
CA ALA A 467 43.93 25.10 -27.34
C ALA A 467 43.17 24.73 -28.63
N THR A 468 41.95 24.23 -28.52
CA THR A 468 41.12 23.78 -29.67
C THR A 468 40.83 24.94 -30.63
N VAL A 469 40.32 26.06 -30.12
CA VAL A 469 39.97 27.23 -30.94
C VAL A 469 41.21 27.90 -31.52
N THR A 470 42.25 28.12 -30.71
CA THR A 470 43.49 28.77 -31.15
C THR A 470 44.16 27.96 -32.25
N THR A 471 44.24 26.64 -32.12
CA THR A 471 44.79 25.76 -33.14
C THR A 471 43.99 25.86 -34.46
N GLY A 472 42.66 25.80 -34.40
CA GLY A 472 41.78 25.94 -35.58
C GLY A 472 41.96 27.30 -36.29
N VAL A 473 42.02 28.38 -35.51
CA VAL A 473 42.25 29.75 -36.05
C VAL A 473 43.63 29.89 -36.71
N VAL A 474 44.70 29.38 -36.06
CA VAL A 474 46.05 29.39 -36.60
C VAL A 474 46.16 28.55 -37.86
N GLN A 475 45.56 27.39 -37.92
CA GLN A 475 45.50 26.53 -39.11
C GLN A 475 44.74 27.22 -40.28
N GLY A 476 43.57 27.79 -39.98
CA GLY A 476 42.77 28.51 -40.94
C GLY A 476 43.52 29.71 -41.56
N LEU A 477 44.15 30.51 -40.68
CA LEU A 477 45.01 31.62 -41.12
C LEU A 477 46.19 31.10 -41.98
N GLY A 478 46.85 30.05 -41.52
CA GLY A 478 47.98 29.43 -42.26
C GLY A 478 47.55 29.02 -43.66
N THR A 479 46.43 28.39 -43.84
CA THR A 479 45.93 28.03 -45.19
C THR A 479 45.63 29.22 -46.05
N GLN A 480 45.05 30.28 -45.49
CA GLN A 480 44.78 31.52 -46.27
C GLN A 480 46.04 32.26 -46.70
N LEU A 481 47.01 32.32 -45.80
CA LEU A 481 48.30 32.91 -46.10
C LEU A 481 49.09 32.10 -47.17
N ASP A 482 49.04 30.78 -47.10
CA ASP A 482 49.65 29.92 -48.13
C ASP A 482 49.00 30.13 -49.52
N GLN A 483 47.64 30.27 -49.56
CA GLN A 483 46.89 30.58 -50.75
C GLN A 483 47.28 31.98 -51.32
N LEU A 484 47.45 32.96 -50.44
CA LEU A 484 47.87 34.31 -50.83
C LEU A 484 49.35 34.34 -51.35
N ALA A 485 50.24 33.58 -50.73
CA ALA A 485 51.58 33.39 -51.16
C ALA A 485 51.70 32.78 -52.59
N ALA A 486 50.86 31.77 -52.82
CA ALA A 486 50.73 31.11 -54.13
C ALA A 486 50.17 32.08 -55.23
N ALA A 487 49.24 32.94 -54.87
CA ALA A 487 48.62 33.92 -55.76
C ALA A 487 49.51 35.10 -56.06
N TYR A 488 50.46 35.44 -55.17
CA TYR A 488 51.34 36.55 -55.27
C TYR A 488 52.83 36.15 -55.03
N PRO A 489 53.48 35.39 -55.92
CA PRO A 489 54.84 34.82 -55.72
C PRO A 489 55.92 35.86 -55.31
N PRO A 490 55.92 37.14 -55.82
CA PRO A 490 56.96 38.11 -55.39
C PRO A 490 56.90 38.49 -53.91
N TYR A 491 55.81 38.18 -53.21
CA TYR A 491 55.63 38.51 -51.80
C TYR A 491 55.66 37.26 -50.92
N ALA A 492 55.96 36.06 -51.44
CA ALA A 492 55.92 34.79 -50.71
C ALA A 492 56.77 34.78 -49.44
N ASP A 493 58.06 35.32 -49.50
CA ASP A 493 58.93 35.36 -48.34
C ASP A 493 58.38 36.28 -47.23
N ILE A 494 57.81 37.44 -47.63
CA ILE A 494 57.21 38.40 -46.69
C ILE A 494 56.00 37.75 -46.03
N ILE A 495 55.17 37.09 -46.82
CA ILE A 495 53.98 36.38 -46.30
C ILE A 495 54.35 35.22 -45.35
N ALA A 496 55.44 34.47 -45.65
CA ALA A 496 55.95 33.39 -44.78
C ALA A 496 56.44 33.93 -43.45
N GLY A 497 57.16 35.08 -43.48
CA GLY A 497 57.62 35.78 -42.27
C GLY A 497 56.45 36.29 -41.39
N LEU A 498 55.46 36.87 -42.01
CA LEU A 498 54.23 37.30 -41.34
C LEU A 498 53.47 36.12 -40.75
N LYS A 499 53.42 34.98 -41.44
CA LYS A 499 52.72 33.77 -40.97
C LYS A 499 53.20 33.30 -39.58
N GLY A 500 54.54 33.27 -39.39
CA GLY A 500 55.15 32.92 -38.12
C GLY A 500 54.79 33.89 -36.98
N GLN A 501 54.95 35.20 -37.24
CA GLN A 501 54.67 36.25 -36.26
C GLN A 501 53.17 36.31 -35.88
N LEU A 502 52.27 36.22 -36.89
CA LEU A 502 50.85 36.23 -36.69
C LEU A 502 50.38 34.97 -35.93
N SER A 503 50.91 33.78 -36.28
CA SER A 503 50.59 32.54 -35.55
C SER A 503 50.99 32.64 -34.09
N ALA A 504 52.17 33.13 -33.75
CA ALA A 504 52.63 33.32 -32.39
C ALA A 504 51.81 34.37 -31.61
N ALA A 505 51.49 35.51 -32.27
CA ALA A 505 50.65 36.55 -31.66
C ALA A 505 49.21 36.04 -31.40
N ILE A 506 48.61 35.30 -32.34
CA ILE A 506 47.28 34.69 -32.18
C ILE A 506 47.34 33.65 -31.08
N GLN A 507 48.34 32.78 -31.08
CA GLN A 507 48.44 31.72 -30.05
C GLN A 507 48.52 32.29 -28.64
N SER A 508 49.29 33.37 -28.43
CA SER A 508 49.39 34.00 -27.12
C SER A 508 48.12 34.76 -26.70
N ASN A 509 47.67 35.71 -27.56
CA ASN A 509 46.59 36.65 -27.20
C ASN A 509 45.22 35.94 -27.17
N LEU A 510 44.98 35.08 -28.15
CA LEU A 510 43.69 34.37 -28.24
C LEU A 510 43.55 33.31 -27.14
N SER A 511 44.63 32.56 -26.84
CA SER A 511 44.59 31.60 -25.72
C SER A 511 44.27 32.27 -24.38
N THR A 512 44.92 33.43 -24.11
CA THR A 512 44.64 34.22 -22.90
C THR A 512 43.21 34.72 -22.85
N ALA A 513 42.69 35.27 -23.96
CA ALA A 513 41.34 35.80 -24.05
C ALA A 513 40.30 34.68 -23.86
N LEU A 514 40.49 33.51 -24.48
CA LEU A 514 39.60 32.36 -24.38
C LEU A 514 39.64 31.70 -22.98
N THR A 515 40.78 31.74 -22.29
CA THR A 515 40.86 31.33 -20.88
C THR A 515 39.95 32.23 -20.01
N GLY A 516 39.90 33.53 -20.28
CA GLY A 516 38.98 34.46 -19.61
C GLY A 516 37.49 34.13 -19.91
N VAL A 517 37.18 33.83 -21.16
CA VAL A 517 35.81 33.39 -21.55
C VAL A 517 35.41 32.10 -20.84
N ALA A 518 36.30 31.10 -20.81
CA ALA A 518 36.03 29.85 -20.10
C ALA A 518 35.82 30.05 -18.58
N ALA A 519 36.60 30.96 -17.97
CA ALA A 519 36.40 31.32 -16.56
C ALA A 519 35.05 31.99 -16.30
N GLN A 520 34.62 32.91 -17.18
CA GLN A 520 33.30 33.55 -17.10
C GLN A 520 32.18 32.56 -17.22
N TRP A 521 32.25 31.59 -18.13
CA TRP A 521 31.25 30.51 -18.22
C TRP A 521 31.21 29.64 -16.98
N ASN A 522 32.40 29.28 -16.42
CA ASN A 522 32.43 28.53 -15.18
C ASN A 522 31.82 29.31 -14.01
N GLU A 523 32.00 30.62 -13.92
CA GLU A 523 31.32 31.46 -12.93
C GLU A 523 29.79 31.43 -13.12
N GLN A 524 29.31 31.62 -14.36
CA GLN A 524 27.90 31.55 -14.68
C GLN A 524 27.31 30.17 -14.37
N MET A 525 28.00 29.08 -14.70
CA MET A 525 27.55 27.70 -14.46
C MET A 525 27.66 27.28 -12.98
N ASN A 526 28.43 27.99 -12.16
CA ASN A 526 28.48 27.78 -10.70
C ASN A 526 27.38 28.54 -9.95
N ALA A 527 26.64 29.42 -10.64
CA ALA A 527 25.50 30.08 -10.03
C ALA A 527 24.41 29.04 -9.58
N SER A 528 23.74 29.32 -8.47
CA SER A 528 22.63 28.47 -7.94
C SER A 528 21.38 28.53 -8.81
N THR A 529 21.30 29.51 -9.74
CA THR A 529 20.17 29.67 -10.67
C THR A 529 20.69 30.03 -12.05
N TRP A 530 20.10 29.46 -13.11
CA TRP A 530 20.43 29.70 -14.50
C TRP A 530 19.24 30.27 -15.26
N SER A 531 19.26 31.54 -15.63
CA SER A 531 18.24 32.15 -16.52
C SER A 531 18.44 31.77 -17.99
N ALA A 532 19.66 31.43 -18.37
CA ALA A 532 20.01 30.95 -19.70
C ALA A 532 21.33 30.17 -19.64
N THR A 533 21.61 29.38 -20.66
CA THR A 533 22.91 28.79 -20.87
C THR A 533 23.90 29.86 -21.35
N PRO A 534 25.25 29.71 -21.13
CA PRO A 534 26.23 30.64 -21.70
C PRO A 534 26.13 30.74 -23.22
N ASN A 535 26.43 31.92 -23.77
CA ASN A 535 26.39 32.16 -25.21
C ASN A 535 27.66 31.64 -25.90
N PHE A 536 27.97 30.35 -25.80
CA PHE A 536 29.23 29.73 -26.21
C PHE A 536 29.72 30.21 -27.57
N TYR A 537 28.91 30.09 -28.62
CA TYR A 537 29.31 30.43 -29.98
C TYR A 537 29.47 31.94 -30.18
N SER A 538 28.57 32.75 -29.59
CA SER A 538 28.65 34.20 -29.68
C SER A 538 29.89 34.75 -28.96
N ASP A 539 30.15 34.25 -27.75
CA ASP A 539 31.28 34.71 -26.92
C ASP A 539 32.62 34.34 -27.57
N ILE A 540 32.75 33.11 -28.11
CA ILE A 540 33.95 32.69 -28.85
C ILE A 540 34.13 33.52 -30.09
N ASN A 541 33.09 33.65 -30.95
CA ASN A 541 33.16 34.37 -32.18
C ASN A 541 33.51 35.87 -31.97
N SER A 542 32.89 36.52 -30.99
CA SER A 542 33.19 37.90 -30.64
C SER A 542 34.62 38.07 -30.13
N THR A 543 35.09 37.13 -29.29
CA THR A 543 36.46 37.11 -28.74
C THR A 543 37.48 36.88 -29.87
N VAL A 544 37.27 35.88 -30.71
CA VAL A 544 38.14 35.61 -31.89
C VAL A 544 38.19 36.81 -32.81
N SER A 545 37.03 37.36 -33.18
CA SER A 545 36.94 38.52 -34.06
C SER A 545 37.64 39.75 -33.46
N SER A 546 37.46 40.05 -32.18
CA SER A 546 38.07 41.14 -31.48
C SER A 546 39.61 41.01 -31.43
N VAL A 547 40.10 39.84 -31.01
CA VAL A 547 41.56 39.58 -30.93
C VAL A 547 42.19 39.62 -32.31
N LEU A 548 41.57 39.04 -33.33
CA LEU A 548 42.09 39.07 -34.71
C LEU A 548 42.12 40.47 -35.27
N THR A 549 41.05 41.28 -35.09
CA THR A 549 40.98 42.66 -35.51
C THR A 549 42.06 43.49 -34.87
N GLN A 550 42.36 43.30 -33.58
CA GLN A 550 43.41 43.99 -32.88
C GLN A 550 44.80 43.62 -33.45
N ILE A 551 45.06 42.31 -33.67
CA ILE A 551 46.35 41.86 -34.25
C ILE A 551 46.55 42.39 -35.66
N PHE A 552 45.55 42.27 -36.53
CA PHE A 552 45.55 42.66 -37.91
C PHE A 552 45.59 44.22 -38.08
N GLY A 553 45.04 44.96 -37.11
CA GLY A 553 45.04 46.41 -37.02
C GLY A 553 46.30 47.02 -36.49
N SER A 554 47.33 46.21 -36.03
CA SER A 554 48.59 46.69 -35.50
C SER A 554 49.42 47.35 -36.58
N ASP A 555 50.32 48.31 -36.17
CA ASP A 555 51.24 49.00 -37.06
C ASP A 555 52.16 48.05 -37.81
N ALA A 556 52.36 46.82 -37.23
CA ALA A 556 53.20 45.79 -37.84
C ALA A 556 52.53 45.01 -38.98
N VAL A 557 51.22 45.00 -39.07
CA VAL A 557 50.42 44.11 -39.98
C VAL A 557 49.54 44.89 -40.92
N LYS A 558 48.89 45.94 -40.43
CA LYS A 558 47.95 46.78 -41.21
C LYS A 558 48.46 47.30 -42.54
N PRO A 559 49.69 47.78 -42.65
CA PRO A 559 50.27 48.31 -43.97
C PRO A 559 50.36 47.21 -45.02
N TYR A 560 50.63 45.94 -44.62
CA TYR A 560 50.70 44.79 -45.53
C TYR A 560 49.33 44.41 -46.03
N LEU A 561 48.32 44.38 -45.19
CA LEU A 561 46.95 44.09 -45.61
C LEU A 561 46.40 45.09 -46.58
N ALA A 562 46.77 46.41 -46.39
CA ALA A 562 46.34 47.46 -47.31
C ALA A 562 46.92 47.31 -48.74
N GLN A 563 48.16 46.74 -48.91
CA GLN A 563 48.72 46.40 -50.19
C GLN A 563 47.91 45.42 -51.03
N PHE A 564 47.14 44.52 -50.35
CA PHE A 564 46.24 43.52 -50.96
C PHE A 564 44.83 43.97 -51.01
N GLY A 565 44.52 45.25 -50.64
CA GLY A 565 43.15 45.78 -50.60
C GLY A 565 42.29 45.16 -49.51
N LEU A 566 42.92 44.60 -48.45
CA LEU A 566 42.24 43.93 -47.32
C LEU A 566 42.14 44.84 -46.09
N THR A 567 41.03 44.75 -45.33
CA THR A 567 40.90 45.40 -44.05
C THR A 567 41.05 44.42 -42.91
N PRO A 568 41.55 44.83 -41.71
CA PRO A 568 41.66 43.98 -40.55
C PRO A 568 40.36 43.29 -40.22
N GLU A 569 39.24 43.99 -40.28
CA GLU A 569 37.91 43.54 -39.98
C GLU A 569 37.44 42.45 -40.94
N ALA A 570 37.69 42.62 -42.24
CA ALA A 570 37.30 41.66 -43.29
C ALA A 570 38.04 40.32 -43.12
N VAL A 571 39.37 40.36 -42.84
CA VAL A 571 40.20 39.18 -42.64
C VAL A 571 39.77 38.48 -41.34
N ALA A 572 39.56 39.24 -40.25
CA ALA A 572 39.07 38.69 -39.00
C ALA A 572 37.71 37.98 -39.14
N ALA A 573 36.76 38.61 -39.82
CA ALA A 573 35.44 38.06 -40.06
C ALA A 573 35.49 36.77 -40.89
N GLN A 574 36.35 36.70 -41.90
CA GLN A 574 36.51 35.51 -42.76
C GLN A 574 37.04 34.33 -41.94
N ILE A 575 38.04 34.55 -41.08
CA ILE A 575 38.61 33.49 -40.23
C ILE A 575 37.57 33.07 -39.16
N THR A 576 36.91 34.02 -38.52
CA THR A 576 35.90 33.75 -37.49
C THR A 576 34.75 32.95 -38.02
N SER A 577 34.33 33.13 -39.30
CA SER A 577 33.19 32.37 -39.88
C SER A 577 33.40 30.83 -39.91
N GLY A 578 34.63 30.36 -39.89
CA GLY A 578 34.97 28.93 -39.86
C GLY A 578 35.02 28.33 -38.46
N VAL A 579 35.05 29.15 -37.42
CA VAL A 579 35.22 28.65 -36.03
C VAL A 579 34.03 27.86 -35.55
N GLY A 580 32.81 28.29 -35.86
CA GLY A 580 31.57 27.65 -35.40
C GLY A 580 31.44 26.16 -35.80
N THR A 581 31.83 25.82 -37.04
CA THR A 581 31.82 24.42 -37.52
C THR A 581 32.82 23.55 -36.75
N SER A 582 34.03 24.10 -36.50
CA SER A 582 35.09 23.40 -35.76
C SER A 582 34.69 23.15 -34.31
N LEU A 583 33.97 24.08 -33.67
CA LEU A 583 33.47 23.94 -32.31
C LEU A 583 32.40 22.87 -32.17
N THR A 584 31.45 22.81 -33.12
CA THR A 584 30.44 21.78 -33.16
C THR A 584 31.07 20.39 -33.35
N GLN A 585 32.05 20.27 -34.22
CA GLN A 585 32.82 19.03 -34.42
C GLN A 585 33.63 18.61 -33.20
N ALA A 586 34.12 19.59 -32.41
CA ALA A 586 34.82 19.34 -31.14
C ALA A 586 33.89 18.98 -29.98
N GLY A 587 32.56 19.00 -30.15
CA GLY A 587 31.61 18.58 -29.13
C GLY A 587 31.06 19.73 -28.27
N LEU A 588 31.22 21.01 -28.70
CA LEU A 588 30.58 22.11 -27.97
C LEU A 588 29.06 21.96 -28.03
N PRO A 589 28.34 22.08 -26.90
CA PRO A 589 26.89 21.85 -26.85
C PRO A 589 26.10 22.75 -27.79
N ALA A 590 25.10 22.20 -28.47
CA ALA A 590 24.21 22.97 -29.35
C ALA A 590 23.36 24.00 -28.58
N TYR A 591 23.21 23.85 -27.26
CA TYR A 591 22.43 24.71 -26.38
C TYR A 591 23.21 25.98 -25.94
N SER A 592 23.47 26.87 -26.87
CA SER A 592 24.18 28.12 -26.61
C SER A 592 23.19 29.26 -26.50
N GLY A 593 23.23 30.02 -25.39
CA GLY A 593 22.37 31.18 -25.15
C GLY A 593 20.88 30.84 -25.07
N VAL A 594 20.53 29.59 -24.75
CA VAL A 594 19.12 29.17 -24.66
C VAL A 594 18.55 29.65 -23.32
N ALA A 595 17.44 30.39 -23.39
CA ALA A 595 16.70 30.80 -22.18
C ALA A 595 16.13 29.60 -21.45
N ILE A 596 16.26 29.56 -20.12
CA ILE A 596 15.72 28.54 -19.25
C ILE A 596 14.43 29.07 -18.60
N PRO A 597 13.27 28.44 -18.83
CA PRO A 597 12.03 28.91 -18.26
C PRO A 597 12.05 28.73 -16.73
N GLU A 598 11.48 29.70 -16.02
CA GLU A 598 11.28 29.62 -14.57
C GLU A 598 10.23 28.58 -14.22
N SER A 599 9.13 28.53 -14.97
CA SER A 599 8.04 27.59 -14.75
C SER A 599 8.04 26.51 -15.80
N TYR A 600 8.01 25.25 -15.34
CA TYR A 600 7.94 24.06 -16.17
C TYR A 600 6.90 23.09 -15.61
N GLN A 601 6.15 22.45 -16.48
CA GLN A 601 5.10 21.52 -16.09
C GLN A 601 5.10 20.25 -16.94
N GLU A 602 4.94 19.10 -16.27
CA GLU A 602 4.60 17.82 -16.91
C GLU A 602 3.28 17.30 -16.36
N ASN A 603 2.54 16.61 -17.20
CA ASN A 603 1.28 15.98 -16.81
C ASN A 603 1.24 14.55 -17.33
N SER A 604 0.95 13.59 -16.45
CA SER A 604 0.82 12.18 -16.77
C SER A 604 -0.47 11.61 -16.20
N THR A 605 -1.09 10.70 -16.93
CA THR A 605 -2.28 9.98 -16.46
C THR A 605 -2.16 8.48 -16.74
N ASN A 606 -2.22 7.69 -15.70
CA ASN A 606 -2.35 6.24 -15.73
C ASN A 606 -3.83 5.85 -15.60
N TYR A 607 -4.26 4.91 -16.42
CA TYR A 607 -5.62 4.33 -16.40
C TYR A 607 -5.51 2.84 -16.19
N ALA A 608 -6.40 2.26 -15.38
CA ALA A 608 -6.51 0.82 -15.25
C ALA A 608 -7.97 0.36 -15.20
N THR A 609 -8.25 -0.74 -15.85
CA THR A 609 -9.52 -1.46 -15.73
C THR A 609 -9.21 -2.93 -15.51
N ASN A 610 -9.74 -3.48 -14.43
CA ASN A 610 -9.54 -4.87 -14.04
C ASN A 610 -10.88 -5.58 -13.89
N GLN A 611 -10.98 -6.78 -14.45
CA GLN A 611 -12.14 -7.66 -14.30
C GLN A 611 -11.63 -9.02 -13.88
N ALA A 612 -12.31 -9.64 -12.90
CA ALA A 612 -11.97 -10.99 -12.47
C ALA A 612 -13.20 -11.83 -12.20
N VAL A 613 -13.12 -13.11 -12.53
CA VAL A 613 -14.09 -14.14 -12.18
C VAL A 613 -13.37 -15.23 -11.42
N ASP A 614 -13.90 -15.61 -10.27
CA ASP A 614 -13.33 -16.64 -9.43
C ASP A 614 -14.33 -17.76 -9.18
N ILE A 615 -13.81 -18.99 -9.06
CA ILE A 615 -14.51 -20.13 -8.49
C ILE A 615 -13.65 -20.67 -7.35
N PHE A 616 -14.25 -20.93 -6.19
CA PHE A 616 -13.52 -21.33 -5.00
C PHE A 616 -14.28 -22.32 -4.14
N ALA A 617 -13.51 -23.13 -3.39
CA ALA A 617 -14.03 -24.06 -2.39
C ALA A 617 -13.05 -24.13 -1.21
N ASP A 618 -13.59 -24.35 -0.01
CA ASP A 618 -12.80 -24.59 1.20
C ASP A 618 -13.53 -25.62 2.07
N LEU A 619 -12.88 -26.74 2.36
CA LEU A 619 -13.43 -27.91 2.99
C LEU A 619 -12.65 -28.25 4.25
N THR A 620 -13.33 -28.53 5.34
CA THR A 620 -12.74 -29.07 6.57
C THR A 620 -13.25 -30.48 6.81
N TRP A 621 -12.33 -31.43 6.91
CA TRP A 621 -12.60 -32.80 7.29
C TRP A 621 -12.23 -33.02 8.74
N HIS A 622 -13.25 -33.31 9.57
CA HIS A 622 -13.10 -33.70 10.97
C HIS A 622 -12.71 -35.18 11.03
N ILE A 623 -11.40 -35.48 10.98
CA ILE A 623 -10.86 -36.84 10.98
C ILE A 623 -11.21 -37.52 12.31
N THR A 624 -10.99 -36.79 13.42
CA THR A 624 -11.45 -37.15 14.75
C THR A 624 -12.13 -35.95 15.41
N LYS A 625 -12.59 -36.04 16.64
CA LYS A 625 -13.11 -34.89 17.41
C LYS A 625 -12.03 -33.83 17.66
N GLN A 626 -10.75 -34.24 17.66
CA GLN A 626 -9.63 -33.33 17.93
C GLN A 626 -8.85 -32.96 16.67
N LEU A 627 -8.79 -33.87 15.67
CA LEU A 627 -7.95 -33.71 14.48
C LEU A 627 -8.78 -33.26 13.28
N ASN A 628 -8.45 -32.11 12.72
CA ASN A 628 -9.10 -31.57 11.54
C ASN A 628 -8.08 -31.33 10.42
N PHE A 629 -8.49 -31.61 9.20
CA PHE A 629 -7.76 -31.27 7.98
C PHE A 629 -8.62 -30.32 7.15
N THR A 630 -8.05 -29.18 6.77
CA THR A 630 -8.71 -28.18 5.92
C THR A 630 -7.95 -28.06 4.60
N ALA A 631 -8.66 -28.09 3.48
CA ALA A 631 -8.11 -27.83 2.15
C ALA A 631 -8.99 -26.82 1.41
N GLY A 632 -8.37 -25.85 0.77
CA GLY A 632 -9.04 -24.82 -0.01
C GLY A 632 -8.34 -24.59 -1.34
N LEU A 633 -9.13 -24.25 -2.35
CA LEU A 633 -8.66 -23.92 -3.71
C LEU A 633 -9.51 -22.79 -4.30
N ARG A 634 -8.85 -21.87 -5.02
CA ARG A 634 -9.50 -20.84 -5.84
C ARG A 634 -8.82 -20.77 -7.20
N GLY A 635 -9.61 -20.84 -8.27
CA GLY A 635 -9.22 -20.54 -9.64
C GLY A 635 -9.73 -19.16 -10.05
N THR A 636 -8.91 -18.36 -10.72
CA THR A 636 -9.22 -16.99 -11.15
C THR A 636 -8.92 -16.84 -12.64
N TYR A 637 -9.88 -16.31 -13.40
CA TYR A 637 -9.66 -15.67 -14.69
C TYR A 637 -9.68 -14.16 -14.50
N GLU A 638 -8.71 -13.46 -15.10
CA GLU A 638 -8.53 -12.03 -14.93
C GLU A 638 -8.22 -11.36 -16.27
N HIS A 639 -8.96 -10.30 -16.60
CA HIS A 639 -8.69 -9.41 -17.72
C HIS A 639 -8.22 -8.05 -17.18
N GLN A 640 -7.04 -7.62 -17.61
CA GLN A 640 -6.45 -6.33 -17.25
C GLN A 640 -6.29 -5.48 -18.49
N ARG A 641 -6.61 -4.19 -18.37
CA ARG A 641 -6.38 -3.17 -19.38
C ARG A 641 -5.77 -1.94 -18.73
N THR A 642 -4.58 -1.54 -19.16
CA THR A 642 -3.86 -0.38 -18.68
C THR A 642 -3.68 0.63 -19.79
N GLY A 643 -3.78 1.91 -19.47
CA GLY A 643 -3.57 3.00 -20.41
C GLY A 643 -2.67 4.09 -19.84
N TYR A 644 -2.06 4.84 -20.72
CA TYR A 644 -1.18 5.96 -20.40
C TYR A 644 -1.47 7.14 -21.32
N SER A 645 -1.39 8.36 -20.81
CA SER A 645 -1.31 9.58 -21.59
C SER A 645 -0.52 10.64 -20.85
N SER A 646 0.24 11.46 -21.56
CA SER A 646 1.08 12.52 -20.98
C SER A 646 1.20 13.71 -21.92
N THR A 647 1.49 14.86 -21.31
CA THR A 647 1.92 16.08 -21.97
C THR A 647 3.13 16.63 -21.24
N SER A 648 4.21 16.87 -21.96
CA SER A 648 5.45 17.45 -21.47
C SER A 648 6.18 18.13 -22.60
N GLU A 649 6.98 19.14 -22.29
CA GLU A 649 7.91 19.77 -23.22
C GLU A 649 9.32 19.23 -23.00
N SER A 650 10.18 19.38 -24.00
CA SER A 650 11.60 19.05 -23.85
C SER A 650 12.28 20.09 -22.99
N VAL A 651 13.02 19.62 -22.00
CA VAL A 651 13.82 20.48 -21.12
C VAL A 651 15.10 20.87 -21.83
N PRO A 652 15.44 22.15 -21.88
CA PRO A 652 16.74 22.58 -22.37
C PRO A 652 17.89 21.83 -21.69
N LEU A 653 18.92 21.47 -22.43
CA LEU A 653 20.10 20.69 -22.00
C LEU A 653 19.86 19.19 -21.83
N LEU A 654 18.64 18.73 -21.47
CA LEU A 654 18.36 17.31 -21.33
C LEU A 654 17.90 16.67 -22.65
N GLY A 655 17.31 17.47 -23.57
CA GLY A 655 16.75 16.95 -24.83
C GLY A 655 15.54 16.06 -24.65
N SER A 656 15.05 15.92 -23.41
CA SER A 656 13.89 15.10 -23.01
C SER A 656 13.10 15.83 -21.92
N SER A 657 11.96 15.29 -21.52
CA SER A 657 11.24 15.69 -20.30
C SER A 657 12.02 15.32 -19.03
N LEU A 658 11.65 15.87 -17.87
CA LEU A 658 12.26 15.50 -16.58
C LEU A 658 11.89 14.05 -16.19
N LEU A 659 10.60 13.69 -16.29
CA LEU A 659 10.09 12.41 -15.81
C LEU A 659 9.11 11.72 -16.79
N TYR A 660 8.16 12.45 -17.39
CA TYR A 660 7.09 11.87 -18.21
C TYR A 660 7.29 12.18 -19.70
N GLN A 661 7.65 11.16 -20.49
CA GLN A 661 7.73 11.33 -21.93
C GLN A 661 6.35 11.59 -22.53
N THR A 662 6.25 12.61 -23.41
CA THR A 662 4.97 13.03 -23.97
C THR A 662 4.36 11.99 -24.89
N SER A 663 3.04 11.85 -24.80
CA SER A 663 2.19 11.16 -25.78
C SER A 663 1.35 12.14 -26.61
N ASP A 664 1.64 13.45 -26.53
CA ASP A 664 0.84 14.54 -27.09
C ASP A 664 -0.61 14.52 -26.57
N GLY A 665 -0.82 14.07 -25.34
CA GLY A 665 -2.13 13.87 -24.73
C GLY A 665 -2.93 12.69 -25.30
N LYS A 666 -2.39 11.94 -26.25
CA LYS A 666 -3.05 10.74 -26.79
C LYS A 666 -2.97 9.59 -25.79
N ARG A 667 -4.07 8.84 -25.65
CA ARG A 667 -4.11 7.65 -24.81
C ARG A 667 -3.61 6.45 -25.56
N VAL A 668 -2.59 5.79 -25.02
CA VAL A 668 -2.14 4.47 -25.47
C VAL A 668 -2.71 3.40 -24.53
N TRP A 669 -2.94 2.19 -25.03
CA TRP A 669 -3.58 1.12 -24.27
C TRP A 669 -2.92 -0.23 -24.50
N GLU A 670 -2.78 -0.98 -23.41
CA GLU A 670 -2.35 -2.36 -23.40
C GLU A 670 -3.31 -3.24 -22.60
N SER A 671 -3.41 -4.50 -22.95
CA SER A 671 -4.27 -5.44 -22.22
C SER A 671 -3.68 -6.85 -22.16
N GLY A 672 -4.17 -7.63 -21.19
CA GLY A 672 -3.77 -9.03 -21.03
C GLY A 672 -4.83 -9.85 -20.29
N ASN A 673 -4.83 -11.16 -20.59
CA ASN A 673 -5.67 -12.15 -19.93
C ASN A 673 -4.79 -13.10 -19.12
N TYR A 674 -5.16 -13.36 -17.87
CA TYR A 674 -4.37 -14.16 -16.95
C TYR A 674 -5.23 -15.22 -16.28
N TYR A 675 -4.70 -16.44 -16.22
CA TYR A 675 -5.28 -17.55 -15.46
C TYR A 675 -4.37 -17.87 -14.30
N SER A 676 -4.94 -18.06 -13.14
CA SER A 676 -4.16 -18.34 -11.94
C SER A 676 -4.94 -19.14 -10.92
N TRP A 677 -4.23 -19.72 -9.97
CA TRP A 677 -4.81 -20.43 -8.86
C TRP A 677 -4.07 -20.13 -7.56
N VAL A 678 -4.77 -20.21 -6.46
CA VAL A 678 -4.21 -20.20 -5.09
C VAL A 678 -4.84 -21.32 -4.30
N GLY A 679 -4.13 -21.81 -3.30
CA GLY A 679 -4.60 -22.94 -2.50
C GLY A 679 -3.99 -22.94 -1.10
N ARG A 680 -4.64 -23.68 -0.20
CA ARG A 680 -4.16 -23.91 1.16
C ARG A 680 -4.45 -25.32 1.61
N ALA A 681 -3.61 -25.85 2.49
CA ALA A 681 -3.88 -27.04 3.28
C ALA A 681 -3.44 -26.80 4.71
N ALA A 682 -4.24 -27.19 5.68
CA ALA A 682 -3.94 -27.03 7.09
C ALA A 682 -4.37 -28.27 7.90
N LEU A 683 -3.55 -28.67 8.83
CA LEU A 683 -3.83 -29.70 9.81
C LEU A 683 -3.84 -29.05 11.19
N ASN A 684 -4.86 -29.26 11.98
CA ASN A 684 -4.90 -28.76 13.35
C ASN A 684 -5.40 -29.83 14.33
N TYR A 685 -4.80 -29.81 15.53
CA TYR A 685 -5.11 -30.74 16.61
C TYR A 685 -5.51 -29.97 17.86
N MET A 686 -6.74 -30.20 18.31
CA MET A 686 -7.31 -29.55 19.48
C MET A 686 -7.07 -30.37 20.77
N ILE A 687 -6.47 -29.76 21.78
CA ILE A 687 -6.25 -30.34 23.13
C ILE A 687 -6.97 -29.46 24.15
N GLY A 688 -8.22 -29.81 24.47
CA GLY A 688 -9.07 -28.91 25.26
C GLY A 688 -9.28 -27.58 24.51
N ARG A 689 -8.86 -26.47 25.14
CA ARG A 689 -8.90 -25.12 24.56
C ARG A 689 -7.56 -24.69 23.93
N ASN A 690 -6.75 -25.63 23.48
CA ASN A 690 -5.47 -25.34 22.84
C ASN A 690 -5.43 -25.97 21.45
N ASN A 691 -4.88 -25.28 20.49
CA ASN A 691 -4.79 -25.69 19.08
C ASN A 691 -3.31 -25.71 18.65
N ILE A 692 -2.84 -26.85 18.19
CA ILE A 692 -1.56 -26.98 17.50
C ILE A 692 -1.88 -27.15 16.02
N TYR A 693 -1.24 -26.36 15.16
CA TYR A 693 -1.51 -26.40 13.74
C TYR A 693 -0.25 -26.33 12.90
N ALA A 694 -0.36 -26.85 11.68
CA ALA A 694 0.60 -26.64 10.62
C ALA A 694 -0.17 -26.38 9.31
N SER A 695 0.34 -25.47 8.49
CA SER A 695 -0.29 -25.12 7.22
C SER A 695 0.72 -24.84 6.12
N ILE A 696 0.28 -25.10 4.89
CA ILE A 696 0.95 -24.64 3.66
C ILE A 696 -0.08 -23.83 2.86
N SER A 697 0.33 -22.69 2.34
CA SER A 697 -0.54 -21.87 1.50
C SER A 697 0.23 -21.22 0.36
N ARG A 698 -0.41 -21.14 -0.81
CA ARG A 698 0.07 -20.46 -1.99
C ARG A 698 -0.75 -19.21 -2.22
N GLY A 699 -0.09 -18.04 -2.17
CA GLY A 699 -0.63 -16.75 -2.51
C GLY A 699 -0.13 -16.25 -3.86
N ARG A 700 -0.77 -15.20 -4.36
CA ARG A 700 -0.32 -14.49 -5.56
C ARG A 700 -0.67 -13.02 -5.52
N ARG A 701 0.14 -12.19 -6.13
CA ARG A 701 -0.18 -10.86 -6.62
C ARG A 701 -0.41 -10.93 -8.13
N PRO A 702 -1.42 -10.26 -8.71
CA PRO A 702 -1.66 -10.27 -10.15
C PRO A 702 -0.47 -9.81 -10.97
N ALA A 703 -0.44 -10.19 -12.25
CA ALA A 703 0.46 -9.64 -13.25
C ALA A 703 0.32 -8.11 -13.33
N VAL A 704 1.37 -7.43 -13.80
CA VAL A 704 1.38 -5.98 -13.98
C VAL A 704 1.63 -5.66 -15.45
N ILE A 705 0.88 -4.68 -15.99
CA ILE A 705 1.14 -4.02 -17.27
C ILE A 705 1.36 -2.55 -16.94
N ALA A 706 2.57 -2.04 -17.15
CA ALA A 706 2.96 -0.68 -16.80
C ALA A 706 3.64 0.02 -18.00
N PHE A 707 3.32 1.29 -18.19
CA PHE A 707 3.94 2.17 -19.19
C PHE A 707 5.06 2.99 -18.53
N ASN A 708 6.04 2.52 -18.00
CA ASN A 708 7.25 3.13 -17.39
C ASN A 708 7.43 4.67 -17.60
N ASN A 709 6.36 5.46 -17.46
CA ASN A 709 6.27 6.89 -17.77
C ASN A 709 6.54 7.26 -19.24
N ARG A 710 6.40 6.29 -20.16
CA ARG A 710 6.62 6.45 -21.59
C ARG A 710 5.52 5.78 -22.40
N PRO A 711 5.00 6.40 -23.47
CA PRO A 711 3.91 5.85 -24.26
C PRO A 711 4.29 4.63 -25.12
N ASP A 712 5.57 4.44 -25.40
CA ASP A 712 6.14 3.41 -26.28
C ASP A 712 6.88 2.30 -25.51
N GLU A 713 7.01 2.40 -24.19
CA GLU A 713 7.72 1.44 -23.35
C GLU A 713 6.77 0.76 -22.37
N VAL A 714 6.49 -0.52 -22.59
CA VAL A 714 5.58 -1.32 -21.76
C VAL A 714 6.31 -2.45 -21.07
N THR A 715 6.28 -2.47 -19.75
CA THR A 715 6.72 -3.59 -18.92
C THR A 715 5.55 -4.50 -18.61
N ARG A 716 5.75 -5.82 -18.77
CA ARG A 716 4.80 -6.86 -18.39
C ARG A 716 5.44 -7.78 -17.37
N LEU A 717 5.04 -7.63 -16.10
CA LEU A 717 5.51 -8.51 -15.05
C LEU A 717 4.60 -9.73 -14.90
N LYS A 718 5.20 -10.88 -14.67
CA LYS A 718 4.48 -12.10 -14.31
C LYS A 718 3.79 -11.94 -12.95
N PRO A 719 2.76 -12.74 -12.65
CA PRO A 719 2.22 -12.80 -11.28
C PRO A 719 3.33 -13.10 -10.28
N GLU A 720 3.37 -12.32 -9.20
CA GLU A 720 4.21 -12.63 -8.03
C GLU A 720 3.59 -13.80 -7.28
N ILE A 721 4.38 -14.77 -6.88
CA ILE A 721 3.93 -15.99 -6.22
C ILE A 721 4.68 -16.16 -4.90
N ILE A 722 3.92 -16.44 -3.85
CA ILE A 722 4.45 -16.79 -2.53
C ILE A 722 3.96 -18.18 -2.12
N VAL A 723 4.85 -18.98 -1.56
CA VAL A 723 4.51 -20.20 -0.83
C VAL A 723 4.89 -19.99 0.63
N SER A 724 3.92 -20.18 1.50
CA SER A 724 4.07 -20.04 2.96
C SER A 724 3.97 -21.38 3.63
N TYR A 725 4.90 -21.64 4.52
CA TYR A 725 4.89 -22.75 5.48
C TYR A 725 4.76 -22.16 6.87
N GLU A 726 3.74 -22.54 7.62
CA GLU A 726 3.49 -22.01 8.95
C GLU A 726 3.16 -23.14 9.93
N MET A 727 3.68 -23.04 11.14
CA MET A 727 3.29 -23.87 12.27
C MET A 727 3.05 -22.99 13.49
N GLY A 728 2.11 -23.38 14.35
CA GLY A 728 1.84 -22.58 15.53
C GLY A 728 1.09 -23.36 16.61
N ILE A 729 1.09 -22.74 17.77
CA ILE A 729 0.33 -23.19 18.92
C ILE A 729 -0.34 -21.99 19.57
N LYS A 730 -1.63 -22.11 19.84
CA LYS A 730 -2.41 -21.06 20.49
C LYS A 730 -3.46 -21.65 21.40
N GLY A 731 -3.82 -20.90 22.42
CA GLY A 731 -4.79 -21.39 23.39
C GLY A 731 -4.81 -20.61 24.69
N VAL A 732 -5.46 -21.20 25.67
CA VAL A 732 -5.56 -20.70 27.03
C VAL A 732 -5.21 -21.80 28.03
N VAL A 733 -4.48 -21.42 29.06
CA VAL A 733 -4.05 -22.29 30.16
C VAL A 733 -4.19 -21.54 31.52
N LEU A 734 -3.88 -22.18 32.62
CA LEU A 734 -3.97 -21.63 33.97
C LEU A 734 -5.39 -21.08 34.27
N ASP A 735 -6.39 -21.95 34.13
CA ASP A 735 -7.81 -21.59 34.32
C ASP A 735 -8.23 -20.36 33.47
N SER A 736 -7.79 -20.33 32.21
CA SER A 736 -8.03 -19.25 31.24
C SER A 736 -7.37 -17.90 31.59
N ARG A 737 -6.45 -17.87 32.55
CA ARG A 737 -5.72 -16.65 32.92
C ARG A 737 -4.61 -16.28 31.94
N LEU A 738 -3.98 -17.27 31.32
CA LEU A 738 -2.93 -17.07 30.31
C LEU A 738 -3.46 -17.45 28.92
N SER A 739 -3.63 -16.49 28.05
CA SER A 739 -3.80 -16.73 26.61
C SER A 739 -2.48 -16.51 25.90
N TYR A 740 -2.21 -17.37 24.91
CA TYR A 740 -1.00 -17.35 24.14
C TYR A 740 -1.26 -17.70 22.67
N ASP A 741 -0.46 -17.10 21.78
CA ASP A 741 -0.41 -17.35 20.35
C ASP A 741 1.05 -17.30 19.92
N LEU A 742 1.61 -18.42 19.47
CA LEU A 742 2.97 -18.54 18.95
C LEU A 742 2.90 -19.08 17.54
N SER A 743 3.56 -18.44 16.61
CA SER A 743 3.69 -18.92 15.23
C SER A 743 5.12 -18.81 14.72
N LEU A 744 5.54 -19.79 13.93
CA LEU A 744 6.77 -19.82 13.15
C LEU A 744 6.36 -19.88 11.67
N PHE A 745 6.99 -19.11 10.82
CA PHE A 745 6.69 -19.09 9.40
C PHE A 745 7.95 -19.00 8.55
N TYR A 746 7.86 -19.59 7.35
CA TYR A 746 8.83 -19.45 6.28
C TYR A 746 8.09 -19.14 4.99
N TYR A 747 8.54 -18.09 4.28
CA TYR A 747 8.01 -17.64 3.01
C TYR A 747 9.06 -17.79 1.92
N ASP A 748 8.64 -18.29 0.76
CA ASP A 748 9.43 -18.41 -0.46
C ASP A 748 8.72 -17.67 -1.60
N TRP A 749 9.39 -16.68 -2.18
CA TRP A 749 8.87 -15.85 -3.28
C TRP A 749 9.54 -16.15 -4.60
N SER A 750 8.74 -16.03 -5.65
CA SER A 750 9.21 -15.94 -7.03
C SER A 750 8.53 -14.77 -7.74
N HIS A 751 9.28 -14.09 -8.62
CA HIS A 751 8.85 -12.91 -9.34
C HIS A 751 8.40 -11.77 -8.40
N PHE A 752 9.26 -11.42 -7.44
CA PHE A 752 8.98 -10.35 -6.48
C PHE A 752 8.85 -9.02 -7.22
N GLN A 753 7.62 -8.52 -7.35
CA GLN A 753 7.32 -7.29 -8.07
C GLN A 753 7.78 -6.08 -7.25
N SER A 754 8.61 -5.24 -7.84
CA SER A 754 9.15 -4.02 -7.25
C SER A 754 9.00 -2.85 -8.23
N SER A 755 9.47 -1.69 -7.82
CA SER A 755 9.69 -0.53 -8.69
C SER A 755 11.08 0.01 -8.38
N ARG A 756 11.80 0.44 -9.41
CA ARG A 756 13.12 1.04 -9.25
C ARG A 756 13.28 2.30 -10.08
N LEU A 757 14.12 3.20 -9.59
CA LEU A 757 14.59 4.34 -10.34
C LEU A 757 15.80 3.90 -11.17
N THR A 758 15.70 4.01 -12.49
CA THR A 758 16.80 3.69 -13.41
C THR A 758 17.14 4.91 -14.27
N THR A 759 18.30 4.87 -14.94
CA THR A 759 18.73 5.91 -15.86
C THR A 759 18.76 5.31 -17.26
N ASP A 760 18.15 5.97 -18.24
CA ASP A 760 18.21 5.54 -19.63
C ASP A 760 19.53 5.92 -20.29
N ASP A 761 19.72 5.50 -21.56
CA ASP A 761 20.95 5.74 -22.33
C ASP A 761 21.23 7.24 -22.56
N ASN A 762 20.20 8.11 -22.41
CA ASN A 762 20.32 9.56 -22.52
C ASN A 762 20.57 10.25 -21.17
N GLY A 763 20.72 9.47 -20.07
CA GLY A 763 20.92 10.00 -18.73
C GLY A 763 19.64 10.43 -18.01
N THR A 764 18.45 10.21 -18.61
CA THR A 764 17.17 10.58 -18.02
C THR A 764 16.76 9.55 -16.97
N LYS A 765 16.36 10.02 -15.78
CA LYS A 765 15.84 9.17 -14.72
C LYS A 765 14.41 8.71 -15.05
N LYS A 766 14.12 7.43 -14.86
CA LYS A 766 12.77 6.88 -15.02
C LYS A 766 12.44 5.86 -13.95
N TYR A 767 11.19 5.86 -13.52
CA TYR A 767 10.64 4.84 -12.64
C TYR A 767 10.10 3.69 -13.47
N VAL A 768 10.57 2.47 -13.23
CA VAL A 768 10.14 1.28 -13.95
C VAL A 768 9.59 0.22 -12.99
N ALA A 769 8.52 -0.45 -13.43
CA ALA A 769 8.09 -1.66 -12.76
C ALA A 769 9.10 -2.78 -13.03
N ASP A 770 9.51 -3.51 -12.01
CA ASP A 770 10.61 -4.46 -12.07
C ASP A 770 10.31 -5.79 -11.37
N ASP A 771 10.92 -6.87 -11.84
CA ASP A 771 10.94 -8.19 -11.20
C ASP A 771 12.26 -8.35 -10.43
N ALA A 772 12.22 -8.11 -9.12
CA ALA A 772 13.38 -8.26 -8.23
C ALA A 772 13.77 -9.73 -7.96
N GLY A 773 13.14 -10.68 -8.65
CA GLY A 773 13.51 -12.08 -8.65
C GLY A 773 12.94 -12.89 -7.50
N LYS A 774 13.80 -13.62 -6.80
CA LYS A 774 13.45 -14.48 -5.66
C LYS A 774 13.75 -13.80 -4.32
N ALA A 775 12.91 -14.10 -3.34
CA ALA A 775 13.09 -13.62 -1.98
C ALA A 775 12.59 -14.67 -0.96
N HIS A 776 13.03 -14.56 0.27
CA HIS A 776 12.53 -15.39 1.35
C HIS A 776 12.38 -14.59 2.65
N SER A 777 11.53 -15.09 3.55
CA SER A 777 11.40 -14.53 4.90
C SER A 777 11.18 -15.65 5.92
N LEU A 778 11.96 -15.62 6.99
CA LEU A 778 11.80 -16.50 8.16
C LEU A 778 11.40 -15.62 9.34
N GLY A 779 10.44 -16.07 10.14
CA GLY A 779 10.06 -15.30 11.31
C GLY A 779 9.34 -16.10 12.39
N ALA A 780 9.21 -15.42 13.52
CA ALA A 780 8.50 -15.91 14.69
C ALA A 780 7.66 -14.80 15.29
N GLU A 781 6.45 -15.11 15.68
CA GLU A 781 5.54 -14.18 16.36
C GLU A 781 5.05 -14.77 17.68
N VAL A 782 4.96 -13.93 18.70
CA VAL A 782 4.50 -14.30 20.03
C VAL A 782 3.51 -13.25 20.52
N GLY A 783 2.33 -13.68 20.92
CA GLY A 783 1.33 -12.89 21.64
C GLY A 783 1.01 -13.56 22.96
N LEU A 784 1.10 -12.83 24.05
CA LEU A 784 0.80 -13.29 25.41
C LEU A 784 -0.13 -12.30 26.10
N ARG A 785 -1.10 -12.81 26.84
CA ARG A 785 -1.91 -12.00 27.77
C ARG A 785 -2.12 -12.80 29.06
N TYR A 786 -1.79 -12.20 30.19
CA TYR A 786 -2.03 -12.75 31.51
C TYR A 786 -3.00 -11.88 32.28
N THR A 787 -4.10 -12.50 32.74
CA THR A 787 -5.15 -11.85 33.52
C THR A 787 -4.97 -12.22 35.00
N PHE A 788 -4.53 -11.26 35.80
CA PHE A 788 -4.37 -11.42 37.26
C PHE A 788 -5.70 -11.46 37.96
N SER A 789 -6.59 -10.54 37.61
CA SER A 789 -7.98 -10.43 38.09
C SER A 789 -8.84 -9.84 36.97
N PRO A 790 -10.18 -9.81 37.08
CA PRO A 790 -11.06 -9.14 36.13
C PRO A 790 -10.68 -7.67 35.83
N GLU A 791 -10.00 -7.03 36.83
CA GLU A 791 -9.61 -5.62 36.73
C GLU A 791 -8.20 -5.41 36.17
N VAL A 792 -7.32 -6.44 36.21
CA VAL A 792 -5.90 -6.28 35.88
C VAL A 792 -5.42 -7.36 34.93
N SER A 793 -4.94 -6.97 33.77
CA SER A 793 -4.23 -7.85 32.85
C SER A 793 -2.97 -7.19 32.27
N VAL A 794 -2.01 -8.02 31.86
CA VAL A 794 -0.78 -7.62 31.18
C VAL A 794 -0.73 -8.32 29.84
N PHE A 795 -0.33 -7.62 28.78
CA PHE A 795 -0.07 -8.23 27.49
C PHE A 795 1.35 -7.93 27.00
N GLY A 796 1.87 -8.84 26.17
CA GLY A 796 3.13 -8.68 25.48
C GLY A 796 3.06 -9.28 24.09
N ASN A 797 3.54 -8.54 23.10
CA ASN A 797 3.63 -8.96 21.71
C ASN A 797 5.08 -8.84 21.25
N TYR A 798 5.55 -9.83 20.51
CA TYR A 798 6.87 -9.81 19.88
C TYR A 798 6.81 -10.41 18.48
N ALA A 799 7.52 -9.80 17.54
CA ALA A 799 7.72 -10.34 16.21
C ALA A 799 9.21 -10.25 15.83
N TYR A 800 9.76 -11.35 15.35
CA TYR A 800 11.07 -11.44 14.72
C TYR A 800 10.88 -11.79 13.25
N ILE A 801 11.49 -11.01 12.34
CA ILE A 801 11.32 -11.15 10.90
C ILE A 801 12.67 -10.96 10.22
N ASP A 802 13.16 -11.96 9.52
CA ASP A 802 14.37 -11.89 8.69
C ASP A 802 13.99 -12.16 7.22
N GLY A 803 13.57 -11.11 6.53
CA GLY A 803 13.19 -11.11 5.12
C GLY A 803 14.29 -10.53 4.25
N LYS A 804 14.66 -11.25 3.17
CA LYS A 804 15.77 -10.90 2.28
C LYS A 804 15.50 -11.30 0.84
N PHE A 805 16.12 -10.59 -0.08
CA PHE A 805 16.29 -11.06 -1.46
C PHE A 805 17.33 -12.17 -1.49
N ASN A 806 17.09 -13.19 -2.32
CA ASN A 806 18.04 -14.30 -2.51
C ASN A 806 19.29 -13.80 -3.24
N ASP A 807 20.41 -14.49 -3.09
CA ASP A 807 21.63 -14.13 -3.79
C ASP A 807 21.51 -14.38 -5.30
N GLU A 808 20.80 -15.45 -5.68
CA GLU A 808 20.59 -15.86 -7.08
C GLU A 808 19.10 -16.04 -7.42
N ASP A 809 18.77 -15.79 -8.69
CA ASP A 809 17.46 -16.09 -9.29
C ASP A 809 17.28 -17.61 -9.53
N GLY A 810 16.16 -18.00 -10.19
CA GLY A 810 15.89 -19.41 -10.53
C GLY A 810 16.83 -20.02 -11.56
N ASN A 811 17.66 -19.22 -12.24
CA ASN A 811 18.59 -19.63 -13.30
C ASN A 811 20.06 -19.57 -12.84
N GLY A 812 20.33 -19.16 -11.60
CA GLY A 812 21.67 -19.01 -11.05
C GLY A 812 22.35 -17.68 -11.37
N HIS A 813 21.60 -16.65 -11.78
CA HIS A 813 22.14 -15.29 -11.96
C HIS A 813 22.06 -14.52 -10.64
N VAL A 814 23.10 -13.77 -10.32
CA VAL A 814 23.13 -12.88 -9.14
C VAL A 814 22.05 -11.81 -9.30
N GLN A 815 21.25 -11.63 -8.25
CA GLN A 815 20.18 -10.64 -8.24
C GLN A 815 20.69 -9.25 -7.86
N GLU A 816 20.01 -8.20 -8.32
CA GLU A 816 20.37 -6.80 -8.05
C GLU A 816 20.41 -6.48 -6.55
N TYR A 817 19.45 -7.00 -5.78
CA TYR A 817 19.36 -6.78 -4.33
C TYR A 817 19.86 -7.99 -3.51
N ALA A 818 20.80 -8.78 -4.05
CA ALA A 818 21.30 -10.00 -3.42
C ALA A 818 21.66 -9.80 -1.94
N GLY A 819 21.05 -10.58 -1.04
CA GLY A 819 21.27 -10.55 0.40
C GLY A 819 20.68 -9.34 1.14
N ASN A 820 20.14 -8.34 0.44
CA ASN A 820 19.53 -7.16 1.03
C ASN A 820 18.21 -7.49 1.73
N ARG A 821 17.94 -6.76 2.81
CA ARG A 821 16.71 -6.90 3.60
C ARG A 821 15.56 -6.14 2.94
N PHE A 822 14.35 -6.61 3.19
CA PHE A 822 13.13 -5.90 2.77
C PHE A 822 13.05 -4.52 3.41
N ARG A 823 12.68 -3.52 2.62
CA ARG A 823 12.45 -2.15 3.09
C ARG A 823 11.28 -2.08 4.08
N LEU A 824 11.27 -1.08 4.93
CA LEU A 824 10.24 -0.75 5.93
C LEU A 824 9.98 -1.88 6.95
N THR A 825 10.92 -2.84 7.07
CA THR A 825 10.77 -4.04 7.90
C THR A 825 11.74 -4.03 9.07
N PRO A 826 11.27 -3.81 10.30
CA PRO A 826 12.09 -3.99 11.48
C PRO A 826 12.37 -5.49 11.69
N LYS A 827 13.63 -5.85 11.98
CA LYS A 827 13.99 -7.24 12.33
C LYS A 827 13.32 -7.70 13.62
N SER A 828 13.11 -6.79 14.55
CA SER A 828 12.42 -7.04 15.82
C SER A 828 11.44 -5.91 16.13
N ALA A 829 10.23 -6.28 16.48
CA ALA A 829 9.20 -5.37 16.97
C ALA A 829 8.55 -5.98 18.22
N ALA A 830 8.31 -5.14 19.23
CA ALA A 830 7.71 -5.56 20.50
C ALA A 830 6.73 -4.51 21.00
N ALA A 831 5.70 -4.95 21.70
CA ALA A 831 4.84 -4.09 22.50
C ALA A 831 4.49 -4.80 23.80
N VAL A 832 4.46 -4.05 24.89
CA VAL A 832 4.05 -4.53 26.23
C VAL A 832 3.16 -3.49 26.88
N GLY A 833 2.12 -3.94 27.56
CA GLY A 833 1.21 -3.02 28.26
C GLY A 833 0.48 -3.69 29.41
N ILE A 834 -0.04 -2.83 30.28
CA ILE A 834 -0.88 -3.21 31.41
C ILE A 834 -2.26 -2.62 31.18
N ASP A 835 -3.29 -3.40 31.38
CA ASP A 835 -4.69 -2.95 31.34
C ASP A 835 -5.29 -3.05 32.74
N VAL A 836 -5.60 -1.88 33.33
CA VAL A 836 -6.24 -1.77 34.61
C VAL A 836 -7.61 -1.12 34.45
N THR A 837 -8.65 -1.81 34.93
CA THR A 837 -10.05 -1.37 34.89
C THR A 837 -10.64 -1.40 36.28
N LEU A 838 -10.73 -0.25 36.94
CA LEU A 838 -11.19 -0.13 38.33
C LEU A 838 -12.62 0.42 38.39
N PRO A 839 -13.64 -0.39 38.70
CA PRO A 839 -14.97 0.14 38.99
C PRO A 839 -14.94 0.94 40.27
N VAL A 840 -15.03 2.28 40.17
CA VAL A 840 -15.01 3.21 41.30
C VAL A 840 -16.42 3.31 41.92
N SER A 841 -17.46 3.21 41.13
CA SER A 841 -18.85 3.17 41.51
C SER A 841 -19.70 2.39 40.52
N ARG A 842 -21.02 2.26 40.78
CA ARG A 842 -21.95 1.64 39.79
C ARG A 842 -22.05 2.43 38.47
N GLN A 843 -21.60 3.68 38.45
CA GLN A 843 -21.72 4.60 37.30
C GLN A 843 -20.36 5.09 36.77
N ALA A 844 -19.25 4.74 37.45
CA ALA A 844 -17.93 5.24 37.11
C ALA A 844 -16.88 4.13 37.13
N THR A 845 -16.10 4.06 36.10
CA THR A 845 -14.95 3.14 35.95
C THR A 845 -13.72 3.92 35.54
N LEU A 846 -12.62 3.71 36.25
CA LEU A 846 -11.31 4.29 35.95
C LEU A 846 -10.51 3.28 35.12
N TYR A 847 -9.90 3.76 34.06
CA TYR A 847 -9.02 2.98 33.17
C TYR A 847 -7.59 3.51 33.21
N PHE A 848 -6.61 2.62 33.34
CA PHE A 848 -5.20 2.95 33.26
C PHE A 848 -4.48 1.91 32.39
N ARG A 849 -3.88 2.36 31.26
CA ARG A 849 -3.36 1.48 30.19
C ARG A 849 -2.02 1.96 29.62
N PRO A 850 -0.93 1.95 30.42
CA PRO A 850 0.38 2.24 29.87
C PRO A 850 0.78 1.16 28.85
N THR A 851 1.32 1.61 27.74
CA THR A 851 1.85 0.74 26.68
C THR A 851 3.21 1.26 26.24
N TYR A 852 4.16 0.35 26.09
CA TYR A 852 5.47 0.62 25.51
C TYR A 852 5.65 -0.19 24.24
N SER A 853 6.13 0.43 23.17
CA SER A 853 6.44 -0.24 21.91
C SER A 853 7.87 0.03 21.48
N TYR A 854 8.49 -0.96 20.83
CA TYR A 854 9.85 -0.92 20.31
C TYR A 854 9.89 -1.45 18.89
N LYS A 855 10.68 -0.79 18.03
CA LYS A 855 11.03 -1.25 16.68
C LYS A 855 12.53 -1.13 16.48
N SER A 856 13.15 -2.16 15.91
CA SER A 856 14.54 -2.09 15.47
C SER A 856 14.69 -1.26 14.18
N LYS A 857 15.92 -0.99 13.76
CA LYS A 857 16.29 -0.30 12.52
C LYS A 857 15.52 -0.87 11.31
N VAL A 858 15.06 0.01 10.42
CA VAL A 858 14.48 -0.29 9.10
C VAL A 858 15.29 0.38 8.01
N TYR A 859 15.23 -0.17 6.81
CA TYR A 859 15.70 0.48 5.59
C TYR A 859 14.50 1.03 4.81
N PHE A 860 14.64 2.16 4.16
CA PHE A 860 13.56 2.76 3.38
C PHE A 860 13.54 2.28 1.93
N GLU A 861 14.65 1.74 1.44
CA GLU A 861 14.83 1.26 0.07
C GLU A 861 15.40 -0.16 0.04
N ASN A 862 15.26 -0.84 -1.11
CA ASN A 862 15.74 -2.22 -1.29
C ASN A 862 17.28 -2.30 -1.38
N GLU A 863 17.95 -1.20 -1.71
CA GLU A 863 19.41 -1.05 -1.75
C GLU A 863 20.03 -1.14 -0.36
N ASN A 864 19.24 -0.96 0.68
CA ASN A 864 19.66 -0.93 2.09
C ASN A 864 20.72 0.16 2.38
N SER A 865 20.62 1.30 1.71
CA SER A 865 21.50 2.44 1.94
C SER A 865 21.44 2.90 3.39
N GLU A 866 22.58 3.23 3.98
CA GLU A 866 22.66 3.92 5.28
C GLU A 866 22.63 5.43 5.04
N LEU A 867 21.69 6.12 5.67
CA LEU A 867 21.57 7.58 5.61
C LEU A 867 22.59 8.25 6.53
#